data_36119a58f9968b0c39bd38529d4f61cf
#
_entry.id   36119a58f9968b0c39bd38529d4f61cf
#
_cell.length_a   1.000
_cell.length_b   1.000
_cell.length_c   1.000
_cell.angle_alpha   90.00
_cell.angle_beta   90.00
_cell.angle_gamma   90.00
#
_symmetry.space_group_name_H-M   'P 1'
#
loop_
_entity.id
_entity.type
_entity.pdbx_description
1 polymer ?
#
loop_
_entity_poly.entity_id
_entity_poly.type
_entity_poly.pdbx_seq_one_letter_code
_entity_poly.pdbx_strand_id
1 'polypeptide(L)'
;MHPTHSQLIPSERYVPHGRDILCNDLIIWRDSNISVRSVFNFEVFMRFALPALLILAAAMVSAQPHSSELSSAAGTTDPGPSSLPRARVAIVTDDYHGHKVDDPYRWLEDGKSAETQKFTDEQNTHTRQLLDAVTGRDKLRARLGRLLETGSVSVPYDAGPYYLYTRREGSQNQAVIYVREGLKGKERALVDVNALAADGTIALDWWSFGRNGKYLAYGTSPNGSEDSTLHVIETATGRLLPEKIEHARSAAVAWLPDSSGFYYSRYPRPGDVPAGQERYLRRVYFHAMSDPSNIDGLKDPLIFGDGLGIDDWANAGLSDDGCRLVITIYSGWTKNEVLIKDRNDPNGRFIKLTDGRNFLYSVQIAGDQIYITTNEDAPRYRVFKASCARPERKNWKEIIAPSADIIDQVTQVIGNRLFVPWLKNAGSALSIYSLEGKKIADVPMPTYGSLTGLGGYSGSKEAFFGFVSYATPITIYHLTLDGKATVWQSIQSDVDPGRYEVRQVWFNSKDGTRVPMFVVHKKGLKLDGTTPTLLTGYGGFNISQTPSFDENGMILLLEHGGIFADVQLRGGAEFGEDWHRAGMLDKKQNTFDDFIAAAEYLIANKFTDKDHLAIQGASNGGLLMGAVFTQRPDLFRAVLCQVPLLDMLRYQNFQIAKLWIPEYGSSEDPKQFEWLYAYSPYHHVKEGTVYPAILFMTADTDTRVDPMHARKMTALMQAAAANGADRPILLRLDTKAGHGAGKPRGKVLEDYVDSWSFVFWQLGVK
;
A
#
# COMPACT_ATOMS: atom_id res chain seq x y z
N MET A 1 -11.37 61.65 -12.14
CA MET A 1 -11.07 62.50 -10.94
C MET A 1 -10.58 61.52 -9.86
N HIS A 2 -9.33 61.64 -9.50
CA HIS A 2 -8.67 61.10 -8.30
C HIS A 2 -9.16 61.85 -7.03
N PRO A 3 -8.85 61.49 -5.75
CA PRO A 3 -7.75 60.61 -5.28
C PRO A 3 -8.08 59.68 -4.08
N THR A 4 -7.23 58.61 -3.91
CA THR A 4 -6.27 58.26 -2.82
C THR A 4 -6.75 58.09 -1.37
N HIS A 5 -6.46 56.96 -0.75
CA HIS A 5 -5.48 56.87 0.35
C HIS A 5 -5.14 55.42 0.75
N SER A 6 -3.85 55.21 0.84
CA SER A 6 -3.13 54.04 1.38
C SER A 6 -3.00 54.15 2.91
N GLN A 7 -2.98 53.02 3.63
CA GLN A 7 -2.28 52.95 4.92
C GLN A 7 -1.54 51.63 5.05
N LEU A 8 -0.25 51.74 5.32
CA LEU A 8 0.73 50.73 5.70
C LEU A 8 0.70 50.54 7.22
N ILE A 9 0.90 49.32 7.70
CA ILE A 9 1.29 49.02 9.08
C ILE A 9 2.48 48.06 9.06
N PRO A 10 3.46 48.15 9.97
CA PRO A 10 4.83 47.70 9.77
C PRO A 10 5.15 46.30 10.33
N SER A 11 6.20 45.75 9.79
CA SER A 11 6.86 44.48 10.15
C SER A 11 7.69 44.63 11.44
N GLU A 12 7.53 43.71 12.39
CA GLU A 12 8.49 43.52 13.46
C GLU A 12 9.49 42.38 13.10
N ARG A 13 10.76 42.65 13.50
CA ARG A 13 11.90 41.79 13.23
C ARG A 13 12.16 40.86 14.40
N TYR A 14 12.48 39.63 14.10
CA TYR A 14 13.11 38.68 15.04
C TYR A 14 14.52 38.33 14.54
N VAL A 15 15.50 38.40 15.47
CA VAL A 15 16.92 38.13 15.19
C VAL A 15 17.33 36.81 15.88
N PRO A 16 18.00 35.89 15.19
CA PRO A 16 18.61 34.74 15.83
C PRO A 16 20.12 34.87 15.97
N HIS A 17 20.68 34.31 17.03
CA HIS A 17 22.11 34.07 17.20
C HIS A 17 22.50 32.69 16.69
N GLY A 18 23.54 32.67 15.87
CA GLY A 18 24.07 31.49 15.24
C GLY A 18 25.26 30.84 15.94
N ARG A 19 25.68 29.71 15.45
CA ARG A 19 27.09 29.27 15.31
C ARG A 19 27.22 28.12 14.31
N ASP A 20 28.35 28.16 13.58
CA ASP A 20 28.70 27.39 12.39
C ASP A 20 28.98 25.91 12.61
N ILE A 21 28.61 25.09 11.62
CA ILE A 21 29.20 23.76 11.38
C ILE A 21 29.46 23.62 9.87
N LEU A 22 30.70 23.33 9.52
CA LEU A 22 31.22 23.15 8.16
C LEU A 22 30.72 21.83 7.54
N CYS A 23 30.38 21.90 6.30
CA CYS A 23 29.96 20.78 5.46
C CYS A 23 31.12 20.25 4.63
N ASN A 24 31.39 18.96 4.72
CA ASN A 24 32.15 18.24 3.71
C ASN A 24 31.59 16.84 3.50
N ASP A 25 31.26 16.63 2.25
CA ASP A 25 31.06 15.42 1.47
C ASP A 25 29.96 14.40 1.80
N LEU A 26 29.05 14.40 0.92
CA LEU A 26 28.31 13.35 0.14
C LEU A 26 27.31 12.47 0.90
N ILE A 27 26.16 12.39 0.55
CA ILE A 27 25.20 12.01 -0.44
C ILE A 27 24.08 11.17 0.10
N ILE A 28 23.02 11.04 -0.40
CA ILE A 28 21.87 10.88 -1.18
C ILE A 28 20.75 10.16 -0.63
N TRP A 29 19.78 10.23 -1.35
CA TRP A 29 18.36 10.06 -1.29
C TRP A 29 17.79 8.77 -1.81
N ARG A 30 16.83 8.19 -1.13
CA ARG A 30 15.62 7.73 -1.78
C ARG A 30 14.39 7.74 -0.87
N ASP A 31 13.43 8.40 -1.42
CA ASP A 31 12.01 8.12 -1.46
C ASP A 31 11.36 7.54 -0.22
N SER A 32 10.83 8.43 0.48
CA SER A 32 9.56 8.26 1.15
C SER A 32 8.37 8.39 0.18
N ASN A 33 8.56 8.11 -1.09
CA ASN A 33 7.50 7.56 -1.90
C ASN A 33 7.38 6.07 -1.55
N ILE A 34 7.03 5.81 -0.29
CA ILE A 34 6.16 4.69 -0.03
C ILE A 34 4.85 5.12 -0.66
N SER A 35 4.86 5.12 -1.98
CA SER A 35 3.67 5.00 -2.78
C SER A 35 2.85 3.90 -2.13
N VAL A 36 1.57 4.08 -2.11
CA VAL A 36 0.57 3.09 -1.72
C VAL A 36 0.78 1.72 -2.38
N ARG A 37 1.71 1.57 -3.31
CA ARG A 37 2.21 0.29 -3.86
C ARG A 37 2.76 -0.67 -2.80
N SER A 38 3.28 -0.22 -1.65
CA SER A 38 3.72 -1.11 -0.58
C SER A 38 2.57 -1.78 0.17
N VAL A 39 1.32 -1.41 -0.10
CA VAL A 39 0.15 -2.02 0.55
C VAL A 39 -0.15 -3.42 -0.01
N PHE A 40 0.31 -3.74 -1.21
CA PHE A 40 0.00 -5.00 -1.88
C PHE A 40 1.17 -5.91 -2.19
N ASN A 41 2.41 -5.52 -1.95
CA ASN A 41 3.54 -6.42 -2.07
C ASN A 41 3.85 -7.09 -0.74
N PHE A 42 2.97 -8.06 -0.37
CA PHE A 42 3.26 -9.04 0.65
C PHE A 42 3.94 -10.24 0.01
N GLU A 43 4.94 -10.74 0.74
CA GLU A 43 5.56 -12.05 0.64
C GLU A 43 6.88 -12.15 -0.09
N VAL A 44 7.75 -12.96 0.36
CA VAL A 44 7.86 -14.27 0.95
C VAL A 44 9.35 -14.59 1.12
N PHE A 45 9.88 -15.35 2.05
CA PHE A 45 10.36 -16.46 2.43
C PHE A 45 11.52 -17.13 2.93
N MET A 46 11.81 -18.25 3.12
CA MET A 46 12.58 -19.19 3.92
C MET A 46 13.75 -19.96 3.31
N ARG A 47 14.59 -20.57 3.95
CA ARG A 47 14.99 -21.78 4.69
C ARG A 47 16.51 -21.84 4.80
N PHE A 48 17.18 -22.48 5.70
CA PHE A 48 17.53 -23.73 6.34
C PHE A 48 18.50 -23.45 7.51
N ALA A 49 18.83 -24.26 8.46
CA ALA A 49 18.61 -25.59 8.94
C ALA A 49 19.16 -25.75 10.35
N LEU A 50 18.65 -26.73 11.05
CA LEU A 50 19.11 -27.32 12.31
C LEU A 50 20.49 -28.00 12.18
N PRO A 51 21.17 -28.53 13.24
CA PRO A 51 20.56 -29.26 14.35
C PRO A 51 21.23 -29.18 15.77
N ALA A 52 20.43 -29.63 16.75
CA ALA A 52 20.74 -30.58 17.81
C ALA A 52 21.51 -30.14 19.07
N LEU A 53 21.04 -30.39 20.26
CA LEU A 53 21.23 -31.58 21.10
C LEU A 53 20.46 -31.49 22.44
N LEU A 54 19.69 -32.57 22.68
CA LEU A 54 19.28 -33.23 23.90
C LEU A 54 19.95 -32.83 25.25
N ILE A 55 19.12 -32.84 26.35
CA ILE A 55 19.25 -33.80 27.47
C ILE A 55 18.04 -33.69 28.43
N LEU A 56 17.45 -34.84 28.66
CA LEU A 56 16.56 -35.39 29.67
C LEU A 56 16.53 -34.79 31.08
N ALA A 57 15.36 -34.78 31.72
CA ALA A 57 15.13 -35.52 32.95
C ALA A 57 13.62 -35.64 33.27
N ALA A 58 13.21 -36.83 33.62
CA ALA A 58 11.87 -37.27 33.98
C ALA A 58 11.59 -37.13 35.47
N ALA A 59 10.32 -36.97 35.84
CA ALA A 59 9.82 -37.48 37.12
C ALA A 59 8.31 -37.82 36.97
N MET A 60 8.00 -39.09 37.19
CA MET A 60 6.65 -39.63 37.33
C MET A 60 6.09 -39.39 38.75
N VAL A 61 4.81 -39.19 38.86
CA VAL A 61 4.02 -39.75 39.95
C VAL A 61 2.61 -40.11 39.44
N SER A 62 2.23 -41.34 39.74
CA SER A 62 1.00 -42.04 39.41
C SER A 62 -0.12 -41.79 40.42
N ALA A 63 -1.37 -41.84 40.01
CA ALA A 63 -2.45 -42.52 40.72
C ALA A 63 -3.72 -42.66 39.87
N GLN A 64 -4.26 -43.84 39.84
CA GLN A 64 -5.51 -44.30 39.22
C GLN A 64 -6.62 -44.40 40.27
N PRO A 65 -7.78 -45.02 39.98
CA PRO A 65 -9.00 -44.38 39.46
C PRO A 65 -10.18 -44.56 40.41
N HIS A 66 -11.30 -43.92 40.16
CA HIS A 66 -12.61 -44.38 40.65
C HIS A 66 -13.70 -44.26 39.58
N SER A 67 -14.27 -45.41 39.33
CA SER A 67 -15.45 -45.66 38.51
C SER A 67 -16.73 -45.33 39.26
N SER A 68 -17.72 -44.77 38.58
CA SER A 68 -19.14 -45.07 38.87
C SER A 68 -19.96 -44.86 37.59
N GLU A 69 -20.81 -45.86 37.36
CA GLU A 69 -21.63 -46.08 36.17
C GLU A 69 -22.93 -45.29 36.16
N LEU A 70 -23.48 -45.22 34.94
CA LEU A 70 -24.89 -45.19 34.55
C LEU A 70 -25.64 -43.86 34.50
N SER A 71 -26.01 -43.40 33.32
CA SER A 71 -27.31 -43.72 32.75
C SER A 71 -27.44 -43.13 31.33
N SER A 72 -27.90 -43.96 30.42
CA SER A 72 -28.23 -43.68 29.03
C SER A 72 -29.41 -42.73 28.88
N ALA A 73 -29.27 -41.72 28.06
CA ALA A 73 -30.36 -41.19 27.25
C ALA A 73 -29.79 -40.68 25.93
N ALA A 74 -29.92 -41.48 24.89
CA ALA A 74 -29.67 -41.07 23.53
C ALA A 74 -30.68 -40.01 23.10
N GLY A 75 -30.20 -38.82 22.87
CA GLY A 75 -30.90 -37.77 22.16
C GLY A 75 -29.90 -37.12 21.21
N THR A 76 -29.76 -37.69 20.03
CA THR A 76 -29.08 -37.01 18.89
C THR A 76 -29.96 -35.83 18.49
N THR A 77 -29.77 -34.69 19.11
CA THR A 77 -30.22 -33.43 18.54
C THR A 77 -29.15 -33.01 17.54
N ASP A 78 -29.46 -33.24 16.27
CA ASP A 78 -28.85 -32.54 15.15
C ASP A 78 -28.84 -31.03 15.51
N PRO A 79 -27.67 -30.34 15.55
CA PRO A 79 -27.69 -28.91 15.75
C PRO A 79 -28.26 -28.32 14.48
N GLY A 80 -29.54 -27.96 14.49
CA GLY A 80 -30.18 -27.24 13.41
C GLY A 80 -29.35 -26.03 13.01
N PRO A 81 -29.45 -25.51 11.77
CA PRO A 81 -28.63 -24.45 11.27
C PRO A 81 -28.63 -23.29 12.27
N SER A 82 -27.43 -22.95 12.75
CA SER A 82 -27.20 -21.83 13.67
C SER A 82 -27.89 -20.60 13.08
N SER A 83 -28.81 -20.00 13.81
CA SER A 83 -29.53 -18.82 13.36
C SER A 83 -28.53 -17.72 13.05
N LEU A 84 -28.67 -17.09 11.88
CA LEU A 84 -27.83 -15.95 11.47
C LEU A 84 -27.81 -14.88 12.58
N PRO A 85 -26.63 -14.45 13.07
CA PRO A 85 -26.56 -13.40 14.09
C PRO A 85 -27.15 -12.11 13.54
N ARG A 86 -28.19 -11.57 14.19
CA ARG A 86 -28.87 -10.35 13.75
C ARG A 86 -28.49 -9.16 14.61
N ALA A 87 -28.07 -8.08 13.98
CA ALA A 87 -27.88 -6.79 14.64
C ALA A 87 -29.24 -6.18 15.03
N ARG A 88 -29.32 -5.55 16.18
CA ARG A 88 -30.50 -4.73 16.52
C ARG A 88 -30.57 -3.48 15.64
N VAL A 89 -31.75 -3.07 15.28
CA VAL A 89 -32.00 -1.82 14.58
C VAL A 89 -32.15 -0.68 15.60
N ALA A 90 -31.36 0.39 15.44
CA ALA A 90 -31.44 1.62 16.24
C ALA A 90 -31.18 2.83 15.34
N ILE A 91 -32.25 3.32 14.72
CA ILE A 91 -32.17 4.36 13.72
C ILE A 91 -31.66 5.67 14.33
N VAL A 92 -30.60 6.22 13.71
CA VAL A 92 -30.13 7.60 13.92
C VAL A 92 -30.31 8.32 12.59
N THR A 93 -31.02 9.43 12.58
CA THR A 93 -31.25 10.24 11.38
C THR A 93 -30.33 11.44 11.39
N ASP A 94 -29.43 11.54 10.42
CA ASP A 94 -28.61 12.71 10.14
C ASP A 94 -29.30 13.65 9.15
N ASP A 95 -29.03 14.93 9.26
CA ASP A 95 -29.45 15.94 8.30
C ASP A 95 -28.24 16.46 7.52
N TYR A 96 -28.11 16.02 6.28
CA TYR A 96 -27.10 16.53 5.37
C TYR A 96 -27.73 17.57 4.44
N HIS A 97 -27.55 18.85 4.76
CA HIS A 97 -28.00 19.96 3.89
C HIS A 97 -29.51 19.92 3.55
N GLY A 98 -30.33 19.43 4.48
CA GLY A 98 -31.79 19.26 4.29
C GLY A 98 -32.19 17.84 3.83
N HIS A 99 -31.25 16.97 3.52
CA HIS A 99 -31.50 15.55 3.24
C HIS A 99 -31.46 14.73 4.53
N LYS A 100 -32.57 14.13 4.90
CA LYS A 100 -32.65 13.20 6.04
C LYS A 100 -32.13 11.83 5.62
N VAL A 101 -31.09 11.36 6.28
CA VAL A 101 -30.45 10.05 6.01
C VAL A 101 -30.50 9.20 7.26
N ASP A 102 -31.16 8.06 7.19
CA ASP A 102 -31.28 7.10 8.29
C ASP A 102 -30.10 6.14 8.31
N ASP A 103 -29.56 5.93 9.53
CA ASP A 103 -28.50 4.96 9.81
C ASP A 103 -28.99 4.00 10.90
N PRO A 104 -29.48 2.81 10.52
CA PRO A 104 -30.04 1.85 11.48
C PRO A 104 -28.99 1.15 12.34
N TYR A 105 -27.70 1.24 11.99
CA TYR A 105 -26.60 0.52 12.63
C TYR A 105 -25.46 1.42 13.09
N ARG A 106 -25.74 2.71 13.39
CA ARG A 106 -24.78 3.68 13.90
C ARG A 106 -24.01 3.18 15.12
N TRP A 107 -24.62 2.40 15.97
CA TRP A 107 -24.02 1.86 17.18
C TRP A 107 -22.82 0.92 16.90
N LEU A 108 -22.73 0.33 15.71
CA LEU A 108 -21.60 -0.49 15.27
C LEU A 108 -20.32 0.30 14.96
N GLU A 109 -20.37 1.64 14.99
CA GLU A 109 -19.21 2.51 14.86
C GLU A 109 -18.30 2.47 16.10
N ASP A 110 -18.88 2.31 17.30
CA ASP A 110 -18.09 2.12 18.52
C ASP A 110 -17.56 0.69 18.62
N GLY A 111 -16.41 0.44 17.99
CA GLY A 111 -15.74 -0.87 18.01
C GLY A 111 -15.30 -1.35 19.40
N LYS A 112 -15.30 -0.47 20.42
CA LYS A 112 -14.91 -0.81 21.80
C LYS A 112 -16.09 -1.17 22.68
N SER A 113 -17.31 -0.88 22.27
CA SER A 113 -18.51 -1.25 23.03
C SER A 113 -18.66 -2.76 23.14
N ALA A 114 -19.09 -3.25 24.29
CA ALA A 114 -19.32 -4.68 24.52
C ALA A 114 -20.35 -5.28 23.55
N GLU A 115 -21.33 -4.48 23.12
CA GLU A 115 -22.37 -4.89 22.17
C GLU A 115 -21.78 -5.11 20.77
N THR A 116 -20.94 -4.19 20.29
CA THR A 116 -20.26 -4.32 19.00
C THR A 116 -19.27 -5.48 18.97
N GLN A 117 -18.53 -5.68 20.07
CA GLN A 117 -17.64 -6.83 20.20
C GLN A 117 -18.42 -8.15 20.17
N LYS A 118 -19.51 -8.25 20.93
CA LYS A 118 -20.38 -9.42 20.91
C LYS A 118 -20.92 -9.72 19.51
N PHE A 119 -21.44 -8.71 18.81
CA PHE A 119 -21.91 -8.87 17.42
C PHE A 119 -20.79 -9.40 16.52
N THR A 120 -19.59 -8.82 16.64
CA THR A 120 -18.43 -9.24 15.85
C THR A 120 -18.03 -10.68 16.11
N ASP A 121 -18.00 -11.11 17.37
CA ASP A 121 -17.65 -12.48 17.77
C ASP A 121 -18.67 -13.50 17.27
N GLU A 122 -19.96 -13.16 17.34
CA GLU A 122 -21.04 -13.99 16.80
C GLU A 122 -20.94 -14.13 15.28
N GLN A 123 -20.65 -13.04 14.56
CA GLN A 123 -20.42 -13.06 13.11
C GLN A 123 -19.18 -13.89 12.74
N ASN A 124 -18.07 -13.73 13.46
CA ASN A 124 -16.88 -14.55 13.28
C ASN A 124 -17.17 -16.03 13.50
N THR A 125 -17.91 -16.37 14.56
CA THR A 125 -18.29 -17.76 14.87
C THR A 125 -19.13 -18.34 13.73
N HIS A 126 -20.13 -17.61 13.26
CA HIS A 126 -20.98 -18.04 12.15
C HIS A 126 -20.17 -18.24 10.86
N THR A 127 -19.29 -17.29 10.54
CA THR A 127 -18.40 -17.36 9.38
C THR A 127 -17.46 -18.56 9.45
N ARG A 128 -16.87 -18.85 10.62
CA ARG A 128 -16.03 -20.03 10.83
C ARG A 128 -16.79 -21.33 10.61
N GLN A 129 -18.00 -21.45 11.16
CA GLN A 129 -18.83 -22.65 10.97
C GLN A 129 -19.02 -22.97 9.49
N LEU A 130 -19.27 -21.99 8.66
CA LEU A 130 -19.49 -22.18 7.22
C LEU A 130 -18.19 -22.44 6.45
N LEU A 131 -17.16 -21.62 6.68
CA LEU A 131 -15.91 -21.76 5.94
C LEU A 131 -15.11 -23.01 6.31
N ASP A 132 -15.14 -23.41 7.59
CA ASP A 132 -14.43 -24.62 8.05
C ASP A 132 -15.10 -25.91 7.57
N ALA A 133 -16.40 -25.86 7.24
CA ALA A 133 -17.13 -26.97 6.65
C ALA A 133 -16.88 -27.15 5.13
N VAL A 134 -16.19 -26.22 4.48
CA VAL A 134 -15.93 -26.30 3.03
C VAL A 134 -15.01 -27.49 2.72
N THR A 135 -15.50 -28.41 1.89
CA THR A 135 -14.74 -29.59 1.47
C THR A 135 -13.48 -29.19 0.69
N GLY A 136 -12.36 -29.79 1.05
CA GLY A 136 -11.08 -29.55 0.37
C GLY A 136 -10.25 -28.42 0.96
N ARG A 137 -10.74 -27.69 1.99
CA ARG A 137 -10.06 -26.58 2.65
C ARG A 137 -8.61 -26.90 3.06
N ASP A 138 -8.34 -28.10 3.59
CA ASP A 138 -6.97 -28.49 3.98
C ASP A 138 -6.03 -28.64 2.78
N LYS A 139 -6.53 -29.08 1.63
CA LYS A 139 -5.75 -29.15 0.38
C LYS A 139 -5.42 -27.74 -0.12
N LEU A 140 -6.39 -26.83 -0.07
CA LEU A 140 -6.17 -25.42 -0.39
C LEU A 140 -5.11 -24.82 0.52
N ARG A 141 -5.24 -25.02 1.84
CA ARG A 141 -4.24 -24.60 2.85
C ARG A 141 -2.85 -25.10 2.54
N ALA A 142 -2.72 -26.39 2.24
CA ALA A 142 -1.44 -26.99 1.93
C ALA A 142 -0.82 -26.41 0.65
N ARG A 143 -1.63 -26.12 -0.39
CA ARG A 143 -1.11 -25.54 -1.64
C ARG A 143 -0.77 -24.06 -1.46
N LEU A 144 -1.65 -23.26 -0.85
CA LEU A 144 -1.42 -21.86 -0.54
C LEU A 144 -0.20 -21.68 0.38
N GLY A 145 -0.04 -22.56 1.37
CA GLY A 145 1.16 -22.58 2.21
C GLY A 145 2.45 -22.69 1.40
N ARG A 146 2.50 -23.59 0.40
CA ARG A 146 3.66 -23.71 -0.50
C ARG A 146 3.84 -22.52 -1.44
N LEU A 147 2.74 -21.95 -1.97
CA LEU A 147 2.82 -20.74 -2.79
C LEU A 147 3.36 -19.57 -1.96
N LEU A 148 2.88 -19.41 -0.74
CA LEU A 148 3.38 -18.47 0.24
C LEU A 148 4.82 -18.79 0.71
N GLU A 149 5.38 -19.93 0.41
CA GLU A 149 6.78 -20.28 0.56
C GLU A 149 7.69 -19.76 -0.55
N THR A 150 7.20 -19.26 -1.64
CA THR A 150 7.97 -18.54 -2.66
C THR A 150 8.53 -17.24 -2.08
N GLY A 151 9.84 -17.04 -2.03
CA GLY A 151 10.48 -15.94 -1.32
C GLY A 151 10.32 -14.56 -1.96
N SER A 152 10.72 -13.51 -1.25
CA SER A 152 10.87 -12.17 -1.82
C SER A 152 12.26 -11.61 -1.56
N VAL A 153 12.70 -10.73 -2.44
CA VAL A 153 13.95 -9.98 -2.31
C VAL A 153 13.75 -8.59 -2.90
N SER A 154 14.24 -7.55 -2.22
CA SER A 154 14.25 -6.20 -2.79
C SER A 154 15.51 -5.96 -3.63
N VAL A 155 15.48 -4.91 -4.44
CA VAL A 155 16.71 -4.39 -5.05
C VAL A 155 17.71 -4.02 -3.97
N PRO A 156 19.02 -4.27 -4.16
CA PRO A 156 20.04 -3.82 -3.24
C PRO A 156 20.31 -2.33 -3.43
N TYR A 157 20.58 -1.66 -2.33
CA TYR A 157 21.01 -0.27 -2.27
C TYR A 157 22.43 -0.19 -1.76
N ASP A 158 23.29 0.55 -2.43
CA ASP A 158 24.66 0.77 -2.03
C ASP A 158 24.78 1.83 -0.93
N ALA A 159 25.54 1.54 0.11
CA ALA A 159 25.79 2.36 1.28
C ALA A 159 27.25 2.25 1.70
N GLY A 160 28.10 3.08 1.12
CA GLY A 160 29.56 3.02 1.31
C GLY A 160 30.12 1.66 0.87
N PRO A 161 30.69 0.85 1.79
CA PRO A 161 31.20 -0.48 1.43
C PRO A 161 30.12 -1.56 1.32
N TYR A 162 28.87 -1.24 1.67
CA TYR A 162 27.81 -2.22 1.84
C TYR A 162 26.73 -2.11 0.75
N TYR A 163 26.07 -3.27 0.53
CA TYR A 163 24.77 -3.38 -0.15
C TYR A 163 23.73 -3.85 0.86
N LEU A 164 22.65 -3.10 0.98
CA LEU A 164 21.53 -3.40 1.89
C LEU A 164 20.27 -3.74 1.08
N TYR A 165 19.56 -4.76 1.49
CA TYR A 165 18.32 -5.20 0.85
C TYR A 165 17.47 -5.99 1.85
N THR A 166 16.18 -6.08 1.58
CA THR A 166 15.31 -6.98 2.34
C THR A 166 15.20 -8.32 1.63
N ARG A 167 15.14 -9.38 2.41
CA ARG A 167 14.76 -10.71 1.93
C ARG A 167 13.91 -11.40 2.99
N ARG A 168 12.94 -12.17 2.53
CA ARG A 168 12.17 -13.04 3.38
C ARG A 168 12.24 -14.47 2.85
N GLU A 169 12.43 -15.45 3.69
CA GLU A 169 12.61 -16.85 3.36
C GLU A 169 11.66 -17.75 4.17
N GLY A 170 10.93 -18.66 3.50
CA GLY A 170 10.16 -19.75 4.05
C GLY A 170 9.11 -19.39 5.09
N SER A 171 9.24 -19.77 6.34
CA SER A 171 8.24 -19.55 7.38
C SER A 171 8.39 -18.24 8.15
N GLN A 172 9.32 -17.35 7.73
CA GLN A 172 9.45 -16.04 8.37
C GLN A 172 8.16 -15.24 8.24
N ASN A 173 7.72 -14.61 9.32
CA ASN A 173 6.54 -13.74 9.31
C ASN A 173 6.82 -12.40 8.66
N GLN A 174 8.01 -11.83 8.88
CA GLN A 174 8.44 -10.53 8.41
C GLN A 174 9.71 -10.63 7.57
N ALA A 175 9.92 -9.66 6.67
CA ALA A 175 11.16 -9.54 5.94
C ALA A 175 12.32 -9.18 6.89
N VAL A 176 13.51 -9.65 6.55
CA VAL A 176 14.76 -9.38 7.25
C VAL A 176 15.62 -8.44 6.42
N ILE A 177 16.22 -7.43 7.03
CA ILE A 177 17.19 -6.57 6.35
C ILE A 177 18.55 -7.28 6.37
N TYR A 178 19.09 -7.53 5.18
CA TYR A 178 20.42 -8.09 4.98
C TYR A 178 21.42 -7.02 4.58
N VAL A 179 22.66 -7.24 4.96
CA VAL A 179 23.82 -6.45 4.54
C VAL A 179 24.91 -7.35 3.99
N ARG A 180 25.58 -6.86 2.96
CA ARG A 180 26.69 -7.53 2.28
C ARG A 180 27.80 -6.51 2.00
N GLU A 181 29.05 -6.84 2.29
CA GLU A 181 30.19 -6.01 1.95
C GLU A 181 30.60 -6.26 0.49
N GLY A 182 30.43 -5.23 -0.35
CA GLY A 182 30.58 -5.36 -1.79
C GLY A 182 29.61 -6.38 -2.43
N LEU A 183 29.59 -6.51 -3.74
CA LEU A 183 28.64 -7.40 -4.45
C LEU A 183 28.85 -8.87 -4.18
N LYS A 184 30.09 -9.29 -3.87
CA LYS A 184 30.47 -10.69 -3.72
C LYS A 184 30.72 -11.10 -2.27
N GLY A 185 30.61 -10.17 -1.34
CA GLY A 185 30.81 -10.42 0.10
C GLY A 185 29.75 -11.37 0.66
N LYS A 186 30.07 -11.98 1.80
CA LYS A 186 29.11 -12.82 2.53
C LYS A 186 27.99 -11.93 3.08
N GLU A 187 26.76 -12.34 2.85
CA GLU A 187 25.61 -11.66 3.46
C GLU A 187 25.43 -12.04 4.93
N ARG A 188 24.88 -11.13 5.70
CA ARG A 188 24.41 -11.38 7.06
C ARG A 188 23.10 -10.64 7.33
N ALA A 189 22.26 -11.20 8.19
CA ALA A 189 21.10 -10.49 8.71
C ALA A 189 21.59 -9.29 9.55
N LEU A 190 21.01 -8.12 9.30
CA LEU A 190 21.28 -6.90 10.06
C LEU A 190 20.12 -6.59 11.02
N VAL A 191 18.88 -6.64 10.52
CA VAL A 191 17.67 -6.45 11.33
C VAL A 191 16.72 -7.60 11.05
N ASP A 192 16.43 -8.39 12.09
CA ASP A 192 15.44 -9.46 12.06
C ASP A 192 14.39 -9.23 13.14
N VAL A 193 13.26 -8.65 12.73
CA VAL A 193 12.13 -8.36 13.64
C VAL A 193 11.35 -9.63 14.03
N ASN A 194 11.54 -10.76 13.34
CA ASN A 194 10.93 -12.04 13.73
C ASN A 194 11.41 -12.52 15.11
N ALA A 195 12.59 -12.09 15.52
CA ALA A 195 13.14 -12.39 16.85
C ALA A 195 12.48 -11.58 17.99
N LEU A 196 11.75 -10.49 17.66
CA LEU A 196 11.13 -9.61 18.65
C LEU A 196 9.76 -10.13 19.14
N ALA A 197 9.06 -10.91 18.30
CA ALA A 197 7.78 -11.49 18.65
C ALA A 197 7.61 -12.85 17.93
N ALA A 198 7.45 -13.92 18.71
CA ALA A 198 7.35 -15.29 18.17
C ALA A 198 6.10 -15.49 17.29
N ASP A 199 5.03 -14.73 17.55
CA ASP A 199 3.80 -14.74 16.76
C ASP A 199 3.87 -13.84 15.50
N GLY A 200 5.01 -13.14 15.30
CA GLY A 200 5.25 -12.26 14.14
C GLY A 200 4.47 -10.96 14.15
N THR A 201 3.86 -10.58 15.28
CA THR A 201 3.01 -9.37 15.38
C THR A 201 3.79 -8.05 15.41
N ILE A 202 5.13 -8.09 15.46
CA ILE A 202 5.96 -6.89 15.26
C ILE A 202 6.35 -6.80 13.79
N ALA A 203 5.90 -5.77 13.12
CA ALA A 203 6.18 -5.49 11.71
C ALA A 203 7.45 -4.66 11.53
N LEU A 204 8.16 -4.88 10.41
CA LEU A 204 9.15 -3.96 9.85
C LEU A 204 8.43 -3.05 8.84
N ASP A 205 8.20 -1.79 9.22
CA ASP A 205 7.38 -0.89 8.41
C ASP A 205 8.18 -0.17 7.31
N TRP A 206 9.38 0.29 7.65
CA TRP A 206 10.27 1.04 6.76
C TRP A 206 11.72 1.01 7.27
N TRP A 207 12.66 1.36 6.41
CA TRP A 207 14.07 1.52 6.75
C TRP A 207 14.76 2.56 5.86
N SER A 208 15.81 3.19 6.40
CA SER A 208 16.64 4.17 5.71
C SER A 208 18.08 4.08 6.26
N PHE A 209 19.06 4.28 5.41
CA PHE A 209 20.47 4.11 5.77
C PHE A 209 21.28 5.37 5.49
N GLY A 210 22.34 5.60 6.30
CA GLY A 210 23.35 6.58 6.00
C GLY A 210 24.22 6.15 4.82
N ARG A 211 24.46 7.05 3.88
CA ARG A 211 25.19 6.73 2.63
C ARG A 211 26.61 6.24 2.83
N ASN A 212 27.26 6.63 3.92
CA ASN A 212 28.57 6.09 4.32
C ASN A 212 28.48 4.66 4.85
N GLY A 213 27.28 4.08 4.97
CA GLY A 213 27.04 2.75 5.48
C GLY A 213 27.19 2.59 6.99
N LYS A 214 27.36 3.68 7.76
CA LYS A 214 27.63 3.62 9.20
C LYS A 214 26.41 3.17 10.00
N TYR A 215 25.24 3.78 9.74
CA TYR A 215 23.99 3.55 10.46
C TYR A 215 22.83 3.27 9.53
N LEU A 216 21.88 2.51 10.06
CA LEU A 216 20.57 2.27 9.46
C LEU A 216 19.49 2.62 10.50
N ALA A 217 18.52 3.43 10.10
CA ALA A 217 17.28 3.64 10.85
C ALA A 217 16.19 2.74 10.32
N TYR A 218 15.32 2.20 11.19
CA TYR A 218 14.18 1.39 10.79
C TYR A 218 13.00 1.61 11.73
N GLY A 219 11.79 1.45 11.21
CA GLY A 219 10.55 1.57 11.95
C GLY A 219 9.91 0.22 12.21
N THR A 220 9.42 0.02 13.43
CA THR A 220 8.63 -1.16 13.79
C THR A 220 7.31 -0.77 14.40
N SER A 221 6.24 -1.52 14.11
CA SER A 221 4.94 -1.34 14.73
C SER A 221 4.33 -2.67 15.20
N PRO A 222 3.48 -2.64 16.26
CA PRO A 222 2.78 -3.83 16.71
C PRO A 222 1.49 -4.04 15.92
N ASN A 223 1.11 -5.30 15.70
CA ASN A 223 -0.19 -5.73 15.19
C ASN A 223 -0.60 -5.08 13.84
N GLY A 224 0.36 -4.66 13.01
CA GLY A 224 0.08 -4.00 11.75
C GLY A 224 -0.57 -2.61 11.88
N SER A 225 -0.41 -1.95 13.04
CA SER A 225 -0.96 -0.61 13.30
C SER A 225 -0.31 0.49 12.46
N GLU A 226 0.88 0.25 11.94
CA GLU A 226 1.72 1.22 11.24
C GLU A 226 2.15 2.43 12.10
N ASP A 227 1.78 2.47 13.38
CA ASP A 227 2.24 3.50 14.32
C ASP A 227 3.66 3.15 14.75
N SER A 228 4.63 3.50 13.89
CA SER A 228 6.00 3.03 14.00
C SER A 228 6.78 3.73 15.09
N THR A 229 7.63 2.96 15.75
CA THR A 229 8.77 3.45 16.55
C THR A 229 10.05 3.34 15.72
N LEU A 230 10.80 4.44 15.64
CA LEU A 230 12.10 4.50 14.96
C LEU A 230 13.19 3.95 15.88
N HIS A 231 14.04 3.12 15.31
CA HIS A 231 15.26 2.57 15.93
C HIS A 231 16.47 2.82 15.03
N VAL A 232 17.67 2.82 15.60
CA VAL A 232 18.93 2.96 14.85
C VAL A 232 19.87 1.80 15.18
N ILE A 233 20.50 1.24 14.15
CA ILE A 233 21.46 0.14 14.28
C ILE A 233 22.79 0.50 13.58
N GLU A 234 23.89 0.13 14.19
CA GLU A 234 25.23 0.27 13.60
C GLU A 234 25.46 -0.86 12.58
N THR A 235 25.67 -0.49 11.32
CA THR A 235 25.71 -1.46 10.23
C THR A 235 26.88 -2.45 10.35
N ALA A 236 28.06 -1.98 10.75
CA ALA A 236 29.26 -2.82 10.84
C ALA A 236 29.13 -3.96 11.87
N THR A 237 28.60 -3.65 13.03
CA THR A 237 28.54 -4.57 14.18
C THR A 237 27.19 -5.23 14.38
N GLY A 238 26.10 -4.63 13.87
CA GLY A 238 24.73 -5.02 14.19
C GLY A 238 24.31 -4.58 15.61
N ARG A 239 25.01 -3.65 16.23
CA ARG A 239 24.67 -3.13 17.55
C ARG A 239 23.50 -2.16 17.48
N LEU A 240 22.41 -2.48 18.16
CA LEU A 240 21.28 -1.58 18.34
C LEU A 240 21.73 -0.39 19.20
N LEU A 241 21.43 0.82 18.73
CA LEU A 241 21.71 2.06 19.46
C LEU A 241 20.52 2.41 20.37
N PRO A 242 20.68 3.33 21.33
CA PRO A 242 19.64 3.63 22.31
C PRO A 242 18.46 4.43 21.74
N GLU A 243 18.57 4.97 20.53
CA GLU A 243 17.54 5.80 19.89
C GLU A 243 16.23 5.03 19.75
N LYS A 244 15.16 5.62 20.31
CA LYS A 244 13.80 5.09 20.27
C LYS A 244 12.81 6.25 20.14
N ILE A 245 12.46 6.61 18.90
CA ILE A 245 11.59 7.74 18.60
C ILE A 245 10.21 7.22 18.18
N GLU A 246 9.19 7.54 18.97
CA GLU A 246 7.80 7.16 18.71
C GLU A 246 7.11 8.10 17.71
N HIS A 247 5.91 7.72 17.24
CA HIS A 247 5.10 8.46 16.26
C HIS A 247 5.77 8.67 14.89
N ALA A 248 6.70 7.79 14.54
CA ALA A 248 7.51 7.83 13.32
C ALA A 248 6.89 7.04 12.16
N ARG A 249 5.55 7.01 12.06
CA ARG A 249 4.83 6.37 10.95
C ARG A 249 5.30 6.95 9.62
N SER A 250 5.78 6.10 8.71
CA SER A 250 6.28 6.52 7.38
C SER A 250 7.30 7.66 7.47
N ALA A 251 8.21 7.62 8.45
CA ALA A 251 9.20 8.64 8.64
C ALA A 251 10.13 8.74 7.42
N ALA A 252 10.14 9.91 6.80
CA ALA A 252 11.06 10.22 5.71
C ALA A 252 12.43 10.57 6.31
N VAL A 253 13.26 9.55 6.57
CA VAL A 253 14.57 9.74 7.20
C VAL A 253 15.62 10.11 6.15
N ALA A 254 16.21 11.30 6.30
CA ALA A 254 17.29 11.79 5.44
C ALA A 254 18.57 12.00 6.28
N TRP A 255 19.50 11.07 6.18
CA TRP A 255 20.76 11.05 6.90
C TRP A 255 21.72 12.14 6.42
N LEU A 256 22.42 12.79 7.37
CA LEU A 256 23.59 13.57 7.01
C LEU A 256 24.70 12.67 6.44
N PRO A 257 25.54 13.18 5.53
CA PRO A 257 26.60 12.38 4.89
C PRO A 257 27.57 11.72 5.86
N ASP A 258 27.88 12.38 6.97
CA ASP A 258 28.76 11.89 8.03
C ASP A 258 28.04 11.01 9.07
N SER A 259 26.72 10.85 8.91
CA SER A 259 25.84 10.16 9.87
C SER A 259 25.83 10.77 11.28
N SER A 260 26.17 12.05 11.44
CA SER A 260 26.10 12.77 12.73
C SER A 260 24.67 13.08 13.17
N GLY A 261 23.69 12.95 12.27
CA GLY A 261 22.26 13.14 12.52
C GLY A 261 21.44 12.89 11.27
N PHE A 262 20.14 13.09 11.40
CA PHE A 262 19.20 12.93 10.29
C PHE A 262 17.99 13.84 10.43
N TYR A 263 17.43 14.29 9.30
CA TYR A 263 16.08 14.83 9.23
C TYR A 263 15.08 13.69 9.16
N TYR A 264 13.90 13.87 9.78
CA TYR A 264 12.85 12.87 9.74
C TYR A 264 11.48 13.50 9.93
N SER A 265 10.45 12.82 9.47
CA SER A 265 9.07 13.23 9.68
C SER A 265 8.45 12.41 10.81
N ARG A 266 7.70 13.05 11.70
CA ARG A 266 6.86 12.37 12.69
C ARG A 266 5.53 13.08 12.89
N TYR A 267 4.58 12.34 13.43
CA TYR A 267 3.30 12.86 13.85
C TYR A 267 3.39 13.49 15.24
N PRO A 268 2.47 14.41 15.58
CA PRO A 268 2.42 14.99 16.91
C PRO A 268 2.11 13.94 17.98
N ARG A 269 2.54 14.19 19.20
CA ARG A 269 2.25 13.36 20.36
C ARG A 269 0.88 13.73 20.93
N PRO A 270 0.25 12.84 21.71
CA PRO A 270 -0.92 13.20 22.50
C PRO A 270 -0.64 14.43 23.39
N GLY A 271 -1.47 15.47 23.24
CA GLY A 271 -1.32 16.75 23.92
C GLY A 271 -0.54 17.85 23.15
N ASP A 272 0.20 17.51 22.08
CA ASP A 272 0.85 18.51 21.21
C ASP A 272 -0.17 19.20 20.27
N VAL A 273 -1.31 18.55 20.05
CA VAL A 273 -2.41 19.00 19.18
C VAL A 273 -3.76 18.68 19.83
N PRO A 274 -4.88 19.27 19.38
CA PRO A 274 -6.21 18.88 19.83
C PRO A 274 -6.47 17.39 19.66
N ALA A 275 -7.21 16.80 20.61
CA ALA A 275 -7.55 15.38 20.60
C ALA A 275 -8.21 14.97 19.26
N GLY A 276 -7.76 13.85 18.68
CA GLY A 276 -8.19 13.35 17.39
C GLY A 276 -7.40 13.91 16.20
N GLN A 277 -6.42 14.78 16.41
CA GLN A 277 -5.52 15.29 15.37
C GLN A 277 -4.12 14.68 15.41
N GLU A 278 -3.86 13.72 16.29
CA GLU A 278 -2.54 13.10 16.49
C GLU A 278 -2.06 12.31 15.26
N ARG A 279 -2.97 11.93 14.38
CA ARG A 279 -2.67 11.20 13.12
C ARG A 279 -2.57 12.12 11.90
N TYR A 280 -2.57 13.42 12.13
CA TYR A 280 -2.45 14.49 11.13
C TYR A 280 -1.27 15.39 11.47
N LEU A 281 -1.05 16.46 10.72
CA LEU A 281 -0.04 17.48 11.01
C LEU A 281 1.38 16.91 11.10
N ARG A 282 1.74 15.99 10.21
CA ARG A 282 3.09 15.43 10.14
C ARG A 282 4.11 16.52 9.82
N ARG A 283 5.14 16.65 10.66
CA ARG A 283 6.15 17.71 10.60
C ARG A 283 7.55 17.13 10.49
N VAL A 284 8.51 17.95 10.05
CA VAL A 284 9.92 17.58 9.90
C VAL A 284 10.73 18.07 11.07
N TYR A 285 11.52 17.18 11.64
CA TYR A 285 12.42 17.41 12.76
C TYR A 285 13.87 17.03 12.38
N PHE A 286 14.83 17.43 13.20
CA PHE A 286 16.22 17.01 13.05
C PHE A 286 16.68 16.30 14.33
N HIS A 287 17.19 15.07 14.21
CA HIS A 287 17.74 14.29 15.29
C HIS A 287 19.27 14.26 15.20
N ALA A 288 19.96 14.64 16.31
CA ALA A 288 21.41 14.62 16.41
C ALA A 288 21.88 13.35 17.14
N MET A 289 22.65 12.51 16.46
CA MET A 289 23.19 11.24 17.00
C MET A 289 24.22 11.46 18.14
N SER A 290 24.65 12.69 18.37
CA SER A 290 25.64 13.02 19.40
C SER A 290 25.06 13.39 20.76
N ASP A 291 23.73 13.51 20.88
CA ASP A 291 23.07 13.90 22.13
C ASP A 291 22.50 12.67 22.88
N PRO A 292 23.25 12.07 23.82
CA PRO A 292 22.79 10.90 24.59
C PRO A 292 21.63 11.23 25.56
N SER A 293 21.27 12.51 25.71
CA SER A 293 20.16 12.95 26.56
C SER A 293 18.85 13.12 25.78
N ASN A 294 18.85 12.82 24.46
CA ASN A 294 17.72 13.01 23.55
C ASN A 294 17.47 11.79 22.67
N ILE A 295 17.63 10.59 23.21
CA ILE A 295 17.43 9.33 22.48
C ILE A 295 15.99 9.06 22.05
N ASP A 296 15.04 9.78 22.62
CA ASP A 296 13.58 9.69 22.32
C ASP A 296 13.09 10.80 21.37
N GLY A 297 13.98 11.68 20.91
CA GLY A 297 13.65 12.79 20.02
C GLY A 297 12.74 13.86 20.64
N LEU A 298 12.59 13.88 21.99
CA LEU A 298 11.73 14.87 22.67
C LEU A 298 12.22 16.30 22.51
N LYS A 299 13.55 16.47 22.39
CA LYS A 299 14.19 17.78 22.25
C LYS A 299 14.58 18.11 20.81
N ASP A 300 14.17 17.28 19.85
CA ASP A 300 14.50 17.52 18.45
C ASP A 300 13.89 18.83 17.95
N PRO A 301 14.71 19.71 17.36
CA PRO A 301 14.20 20.96 16.82
C PRO A 301 13.25 20.70 15.64
N LEU A 302 12.13 21.43 15.64
CA LEU A 302 11.22 21.50 14.50
C LEU A 302 11.91 22.27 13.37
N ILE A 303 12.03 21.63 12.22
CA ILE A 303 12.68 22.21 11.03
C ILE A 303 11.67 22.79 10.06
N PHE A 304 10.54 22.08 9.90
CA PHE A 304 9.48 22.51 8.98
C PHE A 304 8.13 21.93 9.35
N GLY A 305 7.07 22.64 8.98
CA GLY A 305 5.69 22.14 9.07
C GLY A 305 4.83 22.89 10.10
N ASP A 306 5.37 23.90 10.79
CA ASP A 306 4.55 24.80 11.56
C ASP A 306 3.64 25.62 10.63
N GLY A 307 2.33 25.66 10.97
CA GLY A 307 1.32 26.33 10.15
C GLY A 307 0.83 25.58 8.92
N LEU A 308 1.24 24.31 8.71
CA LEU A 308 0.63 23.44 7.68
C LEU A 308 -0.84 23.12 8.04
N GLY A 309 -1.65 22.95 7.00
CA GLY A 309 -3.03 22.47 7.12
C GLY A 309 -3.10 21.03 7.65
N ILE A 310 -4.28 20.64 8.14
CA ILE A 310 -4.53 19.30 8.64
C ILE A 310 -4.38 18.23 7.54
N ASP A 311 -4.63 18.63 6.29
CA ASP A 311 -4.60 17.76 5.11
C ASP A 311 -3.21 17.70 4.46
N ASP A 312 -2.24 18.48 4.98
CA ASP A 312 -0.88 18.54 4.45
C ASP A 312 0.08 17.66 5.24
N TRP A 313 1.02 17.02 4.54
CA TRP A 313 2.10 16.31 5.18
C TRP A 313 3.46 16.60 4.54
N ALA A 314 4.45 16.91 5.37
CA ALA A 314 5.79 17.25 4.93
C ALA A 314 6.75 16.06 5.04
N ASN A 315 7.61 15.93 4.02
CA ASN A 315 8.74 15.00 3.98
C ASN A 315 10.04 15.77 3.82
N ALA A 316 11.09 15.26 4.44
CA ALA A 316 12.44 15.77 4.28
C ALA A 316 13.26 14.90 3.32
N GLY A 317 14.19 15.54 2.64
CA GLY A 317 15.19 14.91 1.83
C GLY A 317 16.47 15.74 1.70
N LEU A 318 17.55 15.14 1.22
CA LEU A 318 18.82 15.82 1.00
C LEU A 318 19.31 15.65 -0.45
N SER A 319 20.05 16.63 -0.94
CA SER A 319 20.84 16.47 -2.18
C SER A 319 21.90 15.38 -2.01
N ASP A 320 22.43 14.92 -3.13
CA ASP A 320 23.44 13.87 -3.18
C ASP A 320 24.71 14.20 -2.36
N ASP A 321 25.06 15.46 -2.25
CA ASP A 321 26.19 15.97 -1.45
C ASP A 321 25.79 16.38 -0.02
N GLY A 322 24.51 16.29 0.33
CA GLY A 322 23.96 16.69 1.62
C GLY A 322 23.91 18.20 1.85
N CYS A 323 24.28 19.01 0.85
CA CYS A 323 24.33 20.48 1.00
C CYS A 323 22.98 21.15 0.85
N ARG A 324 21.98 20.48 0.27
CA ARG A 324 20.62 21.00 0.10
C ARG A 324 19.60 20.14 0.86
N LEU A 325 18.85 20.79 1.72
CA LEU A 325 17.64 20.20 2.33
C LEU A 325 16.47 20.43 1.37
N VAL A 326 15.77 19.36 1.04
CA VAL A 326 14.56 19.37 0.22
C VAL A 326 13.37 19.08 1.09
N ILE A 327 12.35 19.90 1.08
CA ILE A 327 11.06 19.66 1.71
C ILE A 327 10.02 19.46 0.63
N THR A 328 9.31 18.36 0.68
CA THR A 328 8.14 18.11 -0.16
C THR A 328 6.88 18.10 0.71
N ILE A 329 5.93 18.97 0.40
CA ILE A 329 4.64 19.08 1.08
C ILE A 329 3.59 18.51 0.14
N TYR A 330 2.91 17.45 0.56
CA TYR A 330 1.80 16.85 -0.18
C TYR A 330 0.47 17.38 0.35
N SER A 331 -0.45 17.66 -0.57
CA SER A 331 -1.85 18.00 -0.30
C SER A 331 -2.73 17.07 -1.15
N GLY A 332 -3.06 15.91 -0.62
CA GLY A 332 -3.71 14.83 -1.38
C GLY A 332 -2.77 14.16 -2.39
N TRP A 333 -3.36 13.58 -3.45
CA TRP A 333 -2.66 12.73 -4.43
C TRP A 333 -2.42 13.40 -5.79
N THR A 334 -2.87 14.65 -5.95
CA THR A 334 -2.73 15.40 -7.22
C THR A 334 -1.80 16.59 -7.12
N LYS A 335 -1.36 16.95 -5.89
CA LYS A 335 -0.62 18.17 -5.63
C LYS A 335 0.50 17.96 -4.62
N ASN A 336 1.66 18.52 -4.92
CA ASN A 336 2.68 18.78 -3.91
C ASN A 336 3.42 20.10 -4.18
N GLU A 337 4.04 20.62 -3.12
CA GLU A 337 4.98 21.74 -3.20
C GLU A 337 6.39 21.26 -2.81
N VAL A 338 7.40 21.79 -3.48
CA VAL A 338 8.80 21.49 -3.18
C VAL A 338 9.55 22.75 -2.82
N LEU A 339 10.23 22.70 -1.69
CA LEU A 339 11.11 23.76 -1.22
C LEU A 339 12.52 23.21 -1.05
N ILE A 340 13.50 24.06 -1.33
CA ILE A 340 14.92 23.75 -1.14
C ILE A 340 15.58 24.79 -0.24
N LYS A 341 16.52 24.34 0.59
CA LYS A 341 17.33 25.22 1.46
C LYS A 341 18.79 24.83 1.36
N ASP A 342 19.68 25.84 1.23
CA ASP A 342 21.10 25.63 1.41
C ASP A 342 21.43 25.40 2.88
N ARG A 343 22.00 24.27 3.22
CA ARG A 343 22.39 23.93 4.59
C ARG A 343 23.67 24.62 5.01
N ASN A 344 24.51 25.04 4.05
CA ASN A 344 25.76 25.77 4.29
C ASN A 344 25.55 27.26 4.58
N ASP A 345 24.35 27.79 4.28
CA ASP A 345 23.98 29.13 4.64
C ASP A 345 23.17 29.13 5.95
N PRO A 346 23.74 29.53 7.09
CA PRO A 346 23.04 29.55 8.38
C PRO A 346 21.83 30.50 8.36
N ASN A 347 21.84 31.53 7.51
CA ASN A 347 20.74 32.47 7.30
C ASN A 347 19.86 32.08 6.09
N GLY A 348 20.18 30.98 5.43
CA GLY A 348 19.48 30.49 4.25
C GLY A 348 18.01 30.25 4.49
N ARG A 349 17.19 30.80 3.61
CA ARG A 349 15.74 30.61 3.63
C ARG A 349 15.34 29.45 2.73
N PHE A 350 14.21 28.84 3.00
CA PHE A 350 13.59 27.94 2.06
C PHE A 350 13.17 28.70 0.80
N ILE A 351 13.62 28.23 -0.35
CA ILE A 351 13.26 28.73 -1.68
C ILE A 351 12.18 27.79 -2.22
N LYS A 352 11.02 28.33 -2.56
CA LYS A 352 9.99 27.56 -3.27
C LYS A 352 10.48 27.23 -4.68
N LEU A 353 10.59 25.96 -4.98
CA LEU A 353 10.91 25.46 -6.31
C LEU A 353 9.66 25.43 -7.19
N THR A 354 8.50 25.17 -6.56
CA THR A 354 7.19 25.10 -7.21
C THR A 354 6.25 26.16 -6.65
N ASP A 355 5.17 26.49 -7.38
CA ASP A 355 4.29 27.62 -7.09
C ASP A 355 2.94 27.23 -6.48
N GLY A 356 2.80 25.97 -6.02
CA GLY A 356 1.58 25.48 -5.35
C GLY A 356 0.41 25.20 -6.30
N ARG A 357 0.62 25.17 -7.62
CA ARG A 357 -0.39 24.72 -8.58
C ARG A 357 -0.68 23.23 -8.38
N ASN A 358 -1.83 22.77 -8.87
CA ASN A 358 -2.29 21.39 -8.72
C ASN A 358 -1.56 20.41 -9.67
N PHE A 359 -0.25 20.21 -9.39
CA PHE A 359 0.64 19.29 -10.09
C PHE A 359 1.53 18.53 -9.10
N LEU A 360 2.07 17.42 -9.55
CA LEU A 360 3.03 16.61 -8.82
C LEU A 360 4.44 16.84 -9.33
N TYR A 361 5.39 16.97 -8.40
CA TYR A 361 6.79 17.17 -8.68
C TYR A 361 7.62 16.18 -7.87
N SER A 362 8.45 15.40 -8.55
CA SER A 362 9.51 14.61 -7.93
C SER A 362 10.85 15.27 -8.27
N VAL A 363 11.63 15.56 -7.23
CA VAL A 363 12.86 16.31 -7.35
C VAL A 363 14.03 15.50 -6.85
N GLN A 364 15.08 15.38 -7.68
CA GLN A 364 16.37 14.86 -7.28
C GLN A 364 17.45 15.91 -7.55
N ILE A 365 18.37 16.11 -6.59
CA ILE A 365 19.50 17.02 -6.72
C ILE A 365 20.79 16.19 -6.74
N ALA A 366 21.52 16.26 -7.85
CA ALA A 366 22.80 15.58 -8.04
C ALA A 366 23.89 16.61 -8.39
N GLY A 367 24.81 16.83 -7.46
CA GLY A 367 25.76 17.94 -7.52
C GLY A 367 25.03 19.28 -7.50
N ASP A 368 25.33 20.16 -8.45
CA ASP A 368 24.70 21.47 -8.62
C ASP A 368 23.43 21.45 -9.52
N GLN A 369 22.98 20.26 -9.95
CA GLN A 369 21.87 20.12 -10.89
C GLN A 369 20.64 19.54 -10.21
N ILE A 370 19.49 20.11 -10.54
CA ILE A 370 18.15 19.67 -10.11
C ILE A 370 17.48 18.98 -11.28
N TYR A 371 17.01 17.75 -11.08
CA TYR A 371 16.19 16.98 -12.02
C TYR A 371 14.77 16.94 -11.49
N ILE A 372 13.80 17.34 -12.30
CA ILE A 372 12.41 17.53 -11.89
C ILE A 372 11.51 16.74 -12.83
N THR A 373 10.92 15.66 -12.32
CA THR A 373 9.85 14.92 -13.01
C THR A 373 8.52 15.48 -12.58
N THR A 374 7.65 15.88 -13.52
CA THR A 374 6.39 16.53 -13.20
C THR A 374 5.31 16.27 -14.24
N ASN A 375 4.05 16.26 -13.81
CA ASN A 375 2.88 16.30 -14.68
C ASN A 375 2.40 17.74 -15.01
N GLU A 376 3.20 18.77 -14.71
CA GLU A 376 2.90 20.17 -15.03
C GLU A 376 2.70 20.35 -16.53
N ASP A 377 1.47 20.68 -16.95
CA ASP A 377 1.03 20.79 -18.35
C ASP A 377 1.40 19.57 -19.23
N ALA A 378 1.55 18.39 -18.60
CA ALA A 378 1.94 17.13 -19.21
C ALA A 378 1.38 15.95 -18.42
N PRO A 379 0.11 15.55 -18.60
CA PRO A 379 -0.55 14.51 -17.79
C PRO A 379 0.21 13.17 -17.74
N ARG A 380 1.10 12.92 -18.71
CA ARG A 380 1.96 11.72 -18.79
C ARG A 380 3.39 11.96 -18.33
N TYR A 381 3.63 13.08 -17.65
CA TYR A 381 4.89 13.55 -17.13
C TYR A 381 5.92 13.98 -18.20
N ARG A 382 6.83 14.79 -17.74
CA ARG A 382 8.03 15.27 -18.44
C ARG A 382 9.17 15.47 -17.45
N VAL A 383 10.39 15.67 -17.92
CA VAL A 383 11.55 15.92 -17.05
C VAL A 383 12.19 17.24 -17.41
N PHE A 384 12.38 18.07 -16.39
CA PHE A 384 13.17 19.29 -16.46
C PHE A 384 14.52 19.13 -15.76
N LYS A 385 15.45 19.97 -16.13
CA LYS A 385 16.75 20.18 -15.50
C LYS A 385 16.93 21.66 -15.15
N ALA A 386 17.46 21.95 -13.95
CA ALA A 386 17.81 23.29 -13.51
C ALA A 386 19.11 23.28 -12.71
N SER A 387 19.73 24.46 -12.49
CA SER A 387 20.89 24.59 -11.60
C SER A 387 20.43 25.01 -10.19
N CYS A 388 21.07 24.50 -9.16
CA CYS A 388 20.85 24.93 -7.77
C CYS A 388 21.11 26.41 -7.54
N ALA A 389 21.98 27.03 -8.38
CA ALA A 389 22.27 28.48 -8.34
C ALA A 389 21.13 29.34 -8.92
N ARG A 390 20.26 28.75 -9.76
CA ARG A 390 19.13 29.43 -10.42
C ARG A 390 17.93 28.48 -10.48
N PRO A 391 17.33 28.12 -9.32
CA PRO A 391 16.34 27.07 -9.24
C PRO A 391 14.94 27.48 -9.70
N GLU A 392 14.70 28.77 -9.97
CA GLU A 392 13.37 29.29 -10.29
C GLU A 392 12.82 28.68 -11.58
N ARG A 393 11.50 28.48 -11.64
CA ARG A 393 10.76 27.84 -12.75
C ARG A 393 11.15 28.36 -14.14
N LYS A 394 11.38 29.66 -14.28
CA LYS A 394 11.77 30.28 -15.56
C LYS A 394 13.11 29.80 -16.13
N ASN A 395 13.97 29.19 -15.28
CA ASN A 395 15.28 28.67 -15.65
C ASN A 395 15.27 27.16 -15.95
N TRP A 396 14.13 26.50 -15.78
CA TRP A 396 14.03 25.08 -16.03
C TRP A 396 14.10 24.78 -17.52
N LYS A 397 14.96 23.85 -17.89
CA LYS A 397 15.11 23.35 -19.25
C LYS A 397 14.51 21.98 -19.38
N GLU A 398 13.52 21.80 -20.25
CA GLU A 398 12.99 20.48 -20.56
C GLU A 398 14.10 19.62 -21.22
N ILE A 399 14.30 18.41 -20.66
CA ILE A 399 15.28 17.43 -21.16
C ILE A 399 14.62 16.14 -21.64
N ILE A 400 13.42 15.81 -21.15
CA ILE A 400 12.57 14.74 -21.70
C ILE A 400 11.15 15.29 -21.84
N ALA A 401 10.68 15.35 -23.08
CA ALA A 401 9.35 15.81 -23.42
C ALA A 401 8.27 14.75 -23.12
N PRO A 402 7.00 15.15 -22.96
CA PRO A 402 5.89 14.22 -22.85
C PRO A 402 5.81 13.29 -24.05
N SER A 403 5.37 12.05 -23.81
CA SER A 403 5.20 11.02 -24.85
C SER A 403 3.83 10.34 -24.76
N ALA A 404 3.57 9.37 -25.66
CA ALA A 404 2.42 8.50 -25.56
C ALA A 404 2.48 7.57 -24.35
N ASP A 405 3.69 7.17 -23.92
CA ASP A 405 3.95 6.40 -22.72
C ASP A 405 4.07 7.34 -21.51
N ILE A 406 3.86 6.82 -20.31
CA ILE A 406 3.90 7.58 -19.07
C ILE A 406 5.26 7.40 -18.43
N ILE A 407 5.89 8.49 -17.96
CA ILE A 407 7.01 8.37 -17.02
C ILE A 407 6.43 7.90 -15.69
N ASP A 408 6.84 6.71 -15.24
CA ASP A 408 6.31 6.08 -14.02
C ASP A 408 6.86 6.77 -12.77
N GLN A 409 6.32 7.95 -12.50
CA GLN A 409 6.47 8.81 -11.32
C GLN A 409 7.86 9.38 -11.06
N VAL A 410 8.94 8.59 -11.04
CA VAL A 410 10.26 9.07 -10.59
C VAL A 410 11.35 8.66 -11.56
N THR A 411 12.00 9.65 -12.14
CA THR A 411 13.30 9.43 -12.80
C THR A 411 14.42 9.44 -11.77
N GLN A 412 15.50 8.71 -12.02
CA GLN A 412 16.60 8.61 -11.07
C GLN A 412 17.95 8.80 -11.75
N VAL A 413 18.77 9.70 -11.18
CA VAL A 413 20.18 9.82 -11.56
C VAL A 413 20.97 8.72 -10.86
N ILE A 414 21.57 7.81 -11.63
CA ILE A 414 22.48 6.77 -11.13
C ILE A 414 23.78 6.89 -11.89
N GLY A 415 24.89 7.08 -11.19
CA GLY A 415 26.16 7.43 -11.78
C GLY A 415 26.03 8.72 -12.61
N ASN A 416 26.47 8.66 -13.86
CA ASN A 416 26.37 9.77 -14.81
C ASN A 416 25.24 9.57 -15.84
N ARG A 417 24.12 8.91 -15.43
CA ARG A 417 22.99 8.58 -16.29
C ARG A 417 21.67 8.94 -15.60
N LEU A 418 20.66 9.22 -16.42
CA LEU A 418 19.28 9.39 -15.98
C LEU A 418 18.50 8.14 -16.37
N PHE A 419 18.01 7.40 -15.39
CA PHE A 419 17.16 6.23 -15.54
C PHE A 419 15.71 6.67 -15.53
N VAL A 420 14.96 6.27 -16.54
CA VAL A 420 13.56 6.67 -16.73
C VAL A 420 12.70 5.42 -16.82
N PRO A 421 11.95 5.10 -15.76
CA PRO A 421 10.93 4.07 -15.82
C PRO A 421 9.70 4.58 -16.58
N TRP A 422 9.11 3.71 -17.38
CA TRP A 422 7.92 4.00 -18.18
C TRP A 422 6.81 3.01 -17.88
N LEU A 423 5.56 3.47 -17.98
CA LEU A 423 4.41 2.60 -18.17
C LEU A 423 3.95 2.64 -19.63
N LYS A 424 3.93 1.47 -20.24
CA LYS A 424 3.46 1.22 -21.61
C LYS A 424 2.30 0.26 -21.56
N ASN A 425 1.08 0.77 -21.76
CA ASN A 425 -0.13 -0.04 -21.63
C ASN A 425 -0.16 -0.84 -20.31
N ALA A 426 0.09 -0.17 -19.18
CA ALA A 426 0.16 -0.73 -17.84
C ALA A 426 1.26 -1.81 -17.60
N GLY A 427 2.21 -1.97 -18.51
CA GLY A 427 3.43 -2.76 -18.32
C GLY A 427 4.65 -1.86 -18.15
N SER A 428 5.61 -2.26 -17.33
CA SER A 428 6.82 -1.46 -17.09
C SER A 428 7.85 -1.61 -18.19
N ALA A 429 8.54 -0.51 -18.50
CA ALA A 429 9.74 -0.46 -19.31
C ALA A 429 10.78 0.46 -18.67
N LEU A 430 12.04 0.37 -19.06
CA LEU A 430 13.14 1.18 -18.53
C LEU A 430 14.01 1.69 -19.66
N SER A 431 14.30 2.99 -19.66
CA SER A 431 15.23 3.60 -20.60
C SER A 431 16.32 4.37 -19.85
N ILE A 432 17.49 4.46 -20.46
CA ILE A 432 18.65 5.17 -19.94
C ILE A 432 18.94 6.37 -20.84
N TYR A 433 19.14 7.54 -20.24
CA TYR A 433 19.46 8.78 -20.91
C TYR A 433 20.75 9.39 -20.37
N SER A 434 21.37 10.27 -21.15
CA SER A 434 22.39 11.20 -20.62
C SER A 434 21.73 12.19 -19.66
N LEU A 435 22.53 12.88 -18.87
CA LEU A 435 22.07 13.93 -17.95
C LEU A 435 21.51 15.17 -18.67
N GLU A 436 21.63 15.25 -20.01
CA GLU A 436 21.06 16.27 -20.89
C GLU A 436 19.83 15.79 -21.65
N GLY A 437 19.33 14.57 -21.36
CA GLY A 437 18.10 14.03 -21.95
C GLY A 437 18.29 13.32 -23.30
N LYS A 438 19.53 13.03 -23.73
CA LYS A 438 19.75 12.21 -24.92
C LYS A 438 19.60 10.73 -24.57
N LYS A 439 18.67 10.02 -25.22
CA LYS A 439 18.48 8.58 -25.04
C LYS A 439 19.73 7.79 -25.41
N ILE A 440 20.13 6.88 -24.54
CA ILE A 440 21.32 6.02 -24.69
C ILE A 440 20.88 4.59 -25.02
N ALA A 441 19.97 4.01 -24.22
CA ALA A 441 19.53 2.66 -24.38
C ALA A 441 18.11 2.43 -23.85
N ASP A 442 17.44 1.40 -24.38
CA ASP A 442 16.30 0.74 -23.70
C ASP A 442 16.83 -0.52 -23.04
N VAL A 443 16.37 -0.78 -21.80
CA VAL A 443 16.68 -2.01 -21.09
C VAL A 443 15.65 -3.07 -21.46
N PRO A 444 16.03 -4.20 -22.05
CA PRO A 444 15.10 -5.26 -22.43
C PRO A 444 14.41 -5.86 -21.19
N MET A 445 13.08 -5.90 -21.20
CA MET A 445 12.30 -6.58 -20.17
C MET A 445 12.03 -8.03 -20.57
N PRO A 446 12.01 -8.99 -19.62
CA PRO A 446 11.84 -10.43 -19.94
C PRO A 446 10.49 -10.75 -20.58
N THR A 447 9.41 -10.09 -20.14
CA THR A 447 8.02 -10.27 -20.60
C THR A 447 7.17 -9.06 -20.16
N TYR A 448 5.85 -9.12 -20.35
CA TYR A 448 4.92 -8.21 -19.67
C TYR A 448 5.08 -8.38 -18.15
N GLY A 449 5.34 -7.27 -17.46
CA GLY A 449 5.55 -7.28 -16.02
C GLY A 449 5.82 -5.90 -15.46
N SER A 450 6.26 -5.87 -14.21
CA SER A 450 6.47 -4.65 -13.44
C SER A 450 7.90 -4.52 -12.94
N LEU A 451 8.41 -3.29 -12.95
CA LEU A 451 9.60 -2.90 -12.20
C LEU A 451 9.23 -2.78 -10.72
N THR A 452 9.97 -3.44 -9.84
CA THR A 452 9.74 -3.41 -8.40
C THR A 452 10.67 -2.43 -7.66
N GLY A 453 11.51 -1.71 -8.38
CA GLY A 453 12.41 -0.68 -7.88
C GLY A 453 13.67 -0.53 -8.71
N LEU A 454 14.37 0.57 -8.47
CA LEU A 454 15.72 0.86 -8.99
C LEU A 454 16.65 1.06 -7.79
N GLY A 455 17.81 0.39 -7.80
CA GLY A 455 18.87 0.57 -6.82
C GLY A 455 20.08 1.28 -7.45
N GLY A 456 20.64 2.23 -6.71
CA GLY A 456 21.77 3.04 -7.13
C GLY A 456 21.55 4.53 -6.88
N TYR A 457 22.55 5.35 -7.09
CA TYR A 457 22.54 6.79 -6.88
C TYR A 457 23.58 7.50 -7.77
N SER A 458 23.69 8.84 -7.73
CA SER A 458 24.61 9.59 -8.60
C SER A 458 26.09 9.24 -8.43
N GLY A 459 26.48 8.69 -7.28
CA GLY A 459 27.84 8.19 -7.03
C GLY A 459 28.06 6.72 -7.41
N SER A 460 27.00 5.96 -7.76
CA SER A 460 27.09 4.54 -8.08
C SER A 460 27.75 4.27 -9.42
N LYS A 461 28.47 3.16 -9.51
CA LYS A 461 29.11 2.68 -10.75
C LYS A 461 28.21 1.71 -11.54
N GLU A 462 27.13 1.29 -10.95
CA GLU A 462 26.19 0.29 -11.45
C GLU A 462 24.79 0.56 -10.90
N ALA A 463 23.79 -0.09 -11.45
CA ALA A 463 22.41 0.00 -11.03
C ALA A 463 21.83 -1.38 -10.81
N PHE A 464 20.67 -1.43 -10.16
CA PHE A 464 19.88 -2.66 -10.00
C PHE A 464 18.42 -2.36 -10.32
N PHE A 465 17.72 -3.34 -10.84
CA PHE A 465 16.26 -3.29 -10.90
C PHE A 465 15.65 -4.65 -10.57
N GLY A 466 14.48 -4.62 -9.98
CA GLY A 466 13.67 -5.80 -9.77
C GLY A 466 12.61 -5.92 -10.87
N PHE A 467 12.29 -7.14 -11.28
CA PHE A 467 11.25 -7.44 -12.26
C PHE A 467 10.36 -8.58 -11.76
N VAL A 468 9.05 -8.46 -12.00
CA VAL A 468 8.03 -9.43 -11.61
C VAL A 468 6.92 -9.49 -12.67
N SER A 469 6.22 -10.63 -12.78
CA SER A 469 5.01 -10.75 -13.58
C SER A 469 4.02 -11.70 -12.89
N TYR A 470 2.80 -11.85 -13.37
CA TYR A 470 1.73 -12.64 -12.71
C TYR A 470 2.15 -14.08 -12.34
N ALA A 471 2.90 -14.75 -13.19
CA ALA A 471 3.40 -16.11 -12.94
C ALA A 471 4.93 -16.18 -12.81
N THR A 472 5.64 -15.05 -12.82
CA THR A 472 7.10 -14.98 -12.73
C THR A 472 7.49 -14.33 -11.42
N PRO A 473 8.12 -15.07 -10.48
CA PRO A 473 8.60 -14.52 -9.23
C PRO A 473 9.64 -13.42 -9.44
N ILE A 474 9.83 -12.60 -8.39
CA ILE A 474 10.77 -11.49 -8.45
C ILE A 474 12.18 -11.95 -8.79
N THR A 475 12.77 -11.29 -9.79
CA THR A 475 14.17 -11.43 -10.18
C THR A 475 14.85 -10.08 -10.12
N ILE A 476 15.98 -10.01 -9.44
CA ILE A 476 16.81 -8.81 -9.37
C ILE A 476 17.90 -8.88 -10.43
N TYR A 477 18.00 -7.85 -11.21
CA TYR A 477 19.01 -7.67 -12.25
C TYR A 477 20.04 -6.65 -11.81
N HIS A 478 21.31 -6.99 -12.01
CA HIS A 478 22.42 -6.05 -12.02
C HIS A 478 22.48 -5.39 -13.41
N LEU A 479 22.60 -4.08 -13.44
CA LEU A 479 22.51 -3.27 -14.64
C LEU A 479 23.71 -2.35 -14.74
N THR A 480 24.46 -2.45 -15.86
CA THR A 480 25.52 -1.50 -16.16
C THR A 480 24.93 -0.16 -16.64
N LEU A 481 25.70 0.93 -16.51
CA LEU A 481 25.24 2.28 -16.88
C LEU A 481 25.02 2.47 -18.41
N ASP A 482 25.39 1.50 -19.22
CA ASP A 482 25.13 1.43 -20.68
C ASP A 482 23.96 0.48 -21.05
N GLY A 483 23.30 -0.14 -20.07
CA GLY A 483 22.05 -0.88 -20.26
C GLY A 483 22.19 -2.41 -20.36
N LYS A 484 23.37 -2.99 -20.09
CA LYS A 484 23.51 -4.45 -20.04
C LYS A 484 23.02 -5.01 -18.71
N ALA A 485 21.94 -5.79 -18.76
CA ALA A 485 21.35 -6.46 -17.61
C ALA A 485 21.85 -7.91 -17.47
N THR A 486 22.12 -8.33 -16.24
CA THR A 486 22.44 -9.72 -15.88
C THR A 486 21.68 -10.06 -14.59
N VAL A 487 21.24 -11.31 -14.45
CA VAL A 487 20.57 -11.75 -13.21
C VAL A 487 21.56 -11.67 -12.05
N TRP A 488 21.20 -10.94 -11.01
CA TRP A 488 21.95 -10.88 -9.75
C TRP A 488 21.42 -11.88 -8.75
N GLN A 489 20.09 -11.92 -8.56
CA GLN A 489 19.41 -12.85 -7.67
C GLN A 489 18.00 -13.14 -8.18
N SER A 490 17.56 -14.38 -8.12
CA SER A 490 16.20 -14.79 -8.42
C SER A 490 15.62 -15.62 -7.28
N ILE A 491 14.34 -15.51 -7.10
CA ILE A 491 13.59 -16.34 -6.15
C ILE A 491 13.15 -17.62 -6.86
N GLN A 492 13.34 -18.75 -6.19
CA GLN A 492 12.89 -20.04 -6.70
C GLN A 492 11.42 -20.26 -6.33
N SER A 493 10.64 -20.77 -7.28
CA SER A 493 9.23 -21.13 -7.08
C SER A 493 8.95 -22.46 -7.80
N ASP A 494 7.94 -23.17 -7.34
CA ASP A 494 7.40 -24.35 -8.02
C ASP A 494 6.40 -23.99 -9.14
N VAL A 495 6.16 -22.71 -9.34
CA VAL A 495 5.33 -22.17 -10.42
C VAL A 495 6.14 -22.11 -11.71
N ASP A 496 5.70 -22.82 -12.74
CA ASP A 496 6.26 -22.74 -14.10
C ASP A 496 5.55 -21.66 -14.92
N PRO A 497 6.20 -20.49 -15.17
CA PRO A 497 5.59 -19.42 -15.95
C PRO A 497 5.22 -19.84 -17.38
N GLY A 498 5.93 -20.85 -17.91
CA GLY A 498 5.70 -21.37 -19.26
C GLY A 498 4.31 -21.99 -19.46
N ARG A 499 3.61 -22.34 -18.39
CA ARG A 499 2.26 -22.93 -18.41
C ARG A 499 1.15 -21.92 -18.60
N TYR A 500 1.41 -20.64 -18.37
CA TYR A 500 0.39 -19.59 -18.36
C TYR A 500 0.55 -18.63 -19.54
N GLU A 501 -0.56 -18.04 -19.92
CA GLU A 501 -0.65 -16.97 -20.90
C GLU A 501 -1.15 -15.72 -20.21
N VAL A 502 -0.46 -14.61 -20.46
CA VAL A 502 -0.87 -13.26 -20.02
C VAL A 502 -1.23 -12.48 -21.27
N ARG A 503 -2.48 -12.08 -21.38
CA ARG A 503 -2.97 -11.25 -22.50
C ARG A 503 -3.54 -9.94 -21.98
N GLN A 504 -3.32 -8.87 -22.70
CA GLN A 504 -4.06 -7.63 -22.50
C GLN A 504 -5.22 -7.56 -23.50
N VAL A 505 -6.42 -7.36 -23.00
CA VAL A 505 -7.63 -7.10 -23.80
C VAL A 505 -8.11 -5.68 -23.59
N TRP A 506 -8.91 -5.18 -24.51
CA TRP A 506 -9.46 -3.82 -24.44
C TRP A 506 -10.96 -3.86 -24.68
N PHE A 507 -11.71 -3.14 -23.88
CA PHE A 507 -13.15 -3.01 -24.00
C PHE A 507 -13.57 -1.54 -23.87
N ASN A 508 -14.81 -1.25 -24.18
CA ASN A 508 -15.38 0.09 -24.02
C ASN A 508 -16.16 0.16 -22.71
N SER A 509 -15.89 1.17 -21.90
CA SER A 509 -16.73 1.55 -20.78
C SER A 509 -18.06 2.14 -21.27
N LYS A 510 -18.97 2.39 -20.36
CA LYS A 510 -20.31 2.92 -20.61
C LYS A 510 -20.32 4.24 -21.40
N ASP A 511 -19.32 5.09 -21.19
CA ASP A 511 -19.13 6.37 -21.89
C ASP A 511 -18.33 6.25 -23.21
N GLY A 512 -17.96 5.03 -23.60
CA GLY A 512 -17.14 4.75 -24.77
C GLY A 512 -15.63 4.82 -24.54
N THR A 513 -15.16 5.15 -23.32
CA THR A 513 -13.73 5.16 -22.98
C THR A 513 -13.18 3.75 -23.12
N ARG A 514 -12.03 3.61 -23.82
CA ARG A 514 -11.33 2.33 -23.94
C ARG A 514 -10.53 2.02 -22.67
N VAL A 515 -10.85 0.89 -22.06
CA VAL A 515 -10.25 0.43 -20.82
C VAL A 515 -9.51 -0.89 -21.07
N PRO A 516 -8.26 -1.07 -20.60
CA PRO A 516 -7.54 -2.34 -20.70
C PRO A 516 -7.81 -3.23 -19.50
N MET A 517 -7.57 -4.52 -19.71
CA MET A 517 -7.62 -5.55 -18.68
C MET A 517 -6.59 -6.64 -19.01
N PHE A 518 -5.79 -7.04 -18.05
CA PHE A 518 -5.00 -8.26 -18.17
C PHE A 518 -5.87 -9.47 -17.88
N VAL A 519 -5.72 -10.50 -18.69
CA VAL A 519 -6.39 -11.80 -18.52
C VAL A 519 -5.30 -12.88 -18.48
N VAL A 520 -5.28 -13.62 -17.39
CA VAL A 520 -4.28 -14.65 -17.11
C VAL A 520 -4.96 -16.02 -17.00
N HIS A 521 -4.48 -16.98 -17.74
CA HIS A 521 -5.01 -18.35 -17.71
C HIS A 521 -3.98 -19.40 -18.18
N LYS A 522 -4.26 -20.67 -17.99
CA LYS A 522 -3.43 -21.73 -18.58
C LYS A 522 -3.41 -21.64 -20.11
N LYS A 523 -2.24 -21.89 -20.71
CA LYS A 523 -2.13 -22.02 -22.16
C LYS A 523 -3.04 -23.13 -22.70
N GLY A 524 -3.75 -22.84 -23.79
CA GLY A 524 -4.67 -23.77 -24.41
C GLY A 524 -6.02 -23.94 -23.69
N LEU A 525 -6.34 -23.12 -22.73
CA LEU A 525 -7.66 -23.08 -22.09
C LEU A 525 -8.74 -22.85 -23.17
N LYS A 526 -9.76 -23.71 -23.19
CA LYS A 526 -10.94 -23.53 -24.06
C LYS A 526 -11.97 -22.67 -23.32
N LEU A 527 -12.34 -21.58 -23.93
CA LEU A 527 -13.34 -20.65 -23.42
C LEU A 527 -14.73 -21.13 -23.87
N ASP A 528 -15.51 -21.65 -22.95
CA ASP A 528 -16.89 -22.12 -23.20
C ASP A 528 -17.96 -21.26 -22.53
N GLY A 529 -17.56 -20.25 -21.78
CA GLY A 529 -18.43 -19.32 -21.07
C GLY A 529 -18.77 -19.73 -19.64
N THR A 530 -18.19 -20.82 -19.13
CA THR A 530 -18.44 -21.33 -17.76
C THR A 530 -17.17 -21.45 -16.92
N THR A 531 -16.06 -20.86 -17.39
CA THR A 531 -14.78 -20.95 -16.67
C THR A 531 -14.82 -20.11 -15.38
N PRO A 532 -14.49 -20.70 -14.21
CA PRO A 532 -14.38 -19.94 -12.97
C PRO A 532 -13.40 -18.77 -13.12
N THR A 533 -13.89 -17.58 -12.84
CA THR A 533 -13.13 -16.35 -13.07
C THR A 533 -13.13 -15.46 -11.82
N LEU A 534 -11.98 -14.91 -11.49
CA LEU A 534 -11.82 -13.84 -10.49
C LEU A 534 -11.43 -12.56 -11.22
N LEU A 535 -12.29 -11.52 -11.12
CA LEU A 535 -12.03 -10.18 -11.61
C LEU A 535 -11.63 -9.27 -10.44
N THR A 536 -10.55 -8.56 -10.58
CA THR A 536 -10.04 -7.58 -9.59
C THR A 536 -9.77 -6.23 -10.23
N GLY A 537 -9.69 -5.19 -9.39
CA GLY A 537 -9.33 -3.83 -9.78
C GLY A 537 -9.22 -2.91 -8.56
N TYR A 538 -8.68 -1.71 -8.76
CA TYR A 538 -8.52 -0.71 -7.69
C TYR A 538 -9.15 0.64 -8.02
N GLY A 539 -8.63 1.36 -9.01
CA GLY A 539 -9.22 2.59 -9.58
C GLY A 539 -9.31 3.76 -8.61
N GLY A 540 -8.20 4.20 -8.04
CA GLY A 540 -8.14 5.39 -7.18
C GLY A 540 -6.73 5.78 -6.76
N PHE A 541 -6.60 6.97 -6.17
CA PHE A 541 -5.38 7.47 -5.53
C PHE A 541 -4.16 7.56 -6.44
N ASN A 542 -4.35 7.69 -7.75
CA ASN A 542 -3.23 7.72 -8.70
C ASN A 542 -2.33 6.46 -8.62
N ILE A 543 -2.93 5.29 -8.30
CA ILE A 543 -2.21 4.03 -8.15
C ILE A 543 -2.42 3.17 -9.39
N SER A 544 -1.34 2.85 -10.09
CA SER A 544 -1.39 1.92 -11.23
C SER A 544 -1.51 0.47 -10.76
N GLN A 545 -2.47 -0.26 -11.33
CA GLN A 545 -2.48 -1.72 -11.26
C GLN A 545 -1.56 -2.26 -12.35
N THR A 546 -0.52 -2.99 -11.96
CA THR A 546 0.49 -3.55 -12.86
C THR A 546 0.80 -5.00 -12.45
N PRO A 547 1.25 -5.87 -13.37
CA PRO A 547 1.45 -7.28 -13.07
C PRO A 547 2.28 -7.55 -11.82
N SER A 548 1.79 -8.38 -10.90
CA SER A 548 2.50 -8.85 -9.70
C SER A 548 2.44 -10.37 -9.59
N PHE A 549 3.44 -11.00 -8.91
CA PHE A 549 3.49 -12.46 -8.80
C PHE A 549 2.47 -12.97 -7.78
N ASP A 550 1.70 -13.97 -8.19
CA ASP A 550 0.72 -14.69 -7.37
C ASP A 550 -0.19 -13.76 -6.54
N GLU A 551 -0.61 -12.67 -7.16
CA GLU A 551 -1.45 -11.68 -6.51
C GLU A 551 -2.69 -12.36 -5.89
N ASN A 552 -2.87 -12.15 -4.59
CA ASN A 552 -3.96 -12.74 -3.80
C ASN A 552 -4.08 -14.27 -3.89
N GLY A 553 -3.00 -14.98 -4.23
CA GLY A 553 -3.02 -16.44 -4.39
C GLY A 553 -3.68 -16.91 -5.70
N MET A 554 -3.68 -16.08 -6.74
CA MET A 554 -4.33 -16.34 -8.03
C MET A 554 -3.82 -17.61 -8.74
N ILE A 555 -2.57 -18.02 -8.49
CA ILE A 555 -1.99 -19.24 -9.07
C ILE A 555 -2.84 -20.46 -8.71
N LEU A 556 -3.42 -20.48 -7.49
CA LEU A 556 -4.33 -21.55 -7.09
C LEU A 556 -5.54 -21.67 -8.04
N LEU A 557 -6.17 -20.54 -8.40
CA LEU A 557 -7.28 -20.50 -9.37
C LEU A 557 -6.82 -21.02 -10.76
N LEU A 558 -5.68 -20.51 -11.22
CA LEU A 558 -5.13 -20.92 -12.51
C LEU A 558 -4.82 -22.43 -12.55
N GLU A 559 -4.31 -23.01 -11.46
CA GLU A 559 -4.05 -24.45 -11.33
C GLU A 559 -5.32 -25.31 -11.43
N HIS A 560 -6.48 -24.75 -11.04
CA HIS A 560 -7.79 -25.39 -11.20
C HIS A 560 -8.49 -25.04 -12.52
N GLY A 561 -7.75 -24.44 -13.47
CA GLY A 561 -8.26 -24.14 -14.82
C GLY A 561 -9.09 -22.86 -14.89
N GLY A 562 -9.05 -22.03 -13.86
CA GLY A 562 -9.74 -20.73 -13.84
C GLY A 562 -9.00 -19.61 -14.56
N ILE A 563 -9.62 -18.45 -14.56
CA ILE A 563 -9.12 -17.20 -15.15
C ILE A 563 -8.97 -16.14 -14.07
N PHE A 564 -7.83 -15.46 -14.07
CA PHE A 564 -7.63 -14.24 -13.32
C PHE A 564 -7.69 -13.03 -14.27
N ALA A 565 -8.49 -12.04 -13.94
CA ALA A 565 -8.65 -10.81 -14.70
C ALA A 565 -8.36 -9.60 -13.82
N ASP A 566 -7.45 -8.72 -14.27
CA ASP A 566 -7.01 -7.52 -13.56
C ASP A 566 -7.25 -6.31 -14.45
N VAL A 567 -8.18 -5.43 -14.05
CA VAL A 567 -8.63 -4.30 -14.87
C VAL A 567 -8.01 -2.98 -14.42
N GLN A 568 -7.47 -2.23 -15.39
CA GLN A 568 -6.82 -0.94 -15.16
C GLN A 568 -7.84 0.19 -15.27
N LEU A 569 -8.45 0.52 -14.13
CA LEU A 569 -9.59 1.43 -14.04
C LEU A 569 -9.19 2.90 -14.01
N ARG A 570 -10.06 3.77 -14.51
CA ARG A 570 -9.97 5.21 -14.23
C ARG A 570 -9.94 5.46 -12.72
N GLY A 571 -9.15 6.46 -12.30
CA GLY A 571 -8.78 6.70 -10.91
C GLY A 571 -7.37 6.21 -10.56
N GLY A 572 -6.83 5.24 -11.33
CA GLY A 572 -5.43 4.83 -11.29
C GLY A 572 -4.51 5.76 -12.08
N ALA A 573 -3.21 5.40 -12.18
CA ALA A 573 -2.21 6.19 -12.89
C ALA A 573 -1.78 5.59 -14.24
N GLU A 574 -2.39 4.50 -14.70
CA GLU A 574 -1.93 3.68 -15.83
C GLU A 574 -1.84 4.44 -17.15
N PHE A 575 -2.58 5.54 -17.28
CA PHE A 575 -2.58 6.42 -18.46
C PHE A 575 -2.32 7.89 -18.09
N GLY A 576 -1.77 8.14 -16.90
CA GLY A 576 -1.37 9.46 -16.41
C GLY A 576 -2.44 10.19 -15.61
N GLU A 577 -2.20 11.47 -15.33
CA GLU A 577 -3.03 12.27 -14.42
C GLU A 577 -4.47 12.44 -14.91
N ASP A 578 -4.68 12.54 -16.23
CA ASP A 578 -6.04 12.63 -16.79
C ASP A 578 -6.85 11.36 -16.50
N TRP A 579 -6.20 10.19 -16.46
CA TRP A 579 -6.82 8.92 -16.11
C TRP A 579 -7.22 8.88 -14.63
N HIS A 580 -6.35 9.38 -13.76
CA HIS A 580 -6.64 9.53 -12.33
C HIS A 580 -7.83 10.47 -12.12
N ARG A 581 -7.76 11.68 -12.66
CA ARG A 581 -8.81 12.70 -12.51
C ARG A 581 -10.15 12.29 -13.13
N ALA A 582 -10.14 11.36 -14.05
CA ALA A 582 -11.37 10.82 -14.63
C ALA A 582 -12.08 9.78 -13.74
N GLY A 583 -11.51 9.39 -12.59
CA GLY A 583 -12.08 8.44 -11.63
C GLY A 583 -12.08 8.92 -10.18
N MET A 584 -12.04 10.24 -9.92
CA MET A 584 -12.08 10.82 -8.57
C MET A 584 -13.19 11.87 -8.45
N LEU A 585 -13.55 12.24 -7.21
CA LEU A 585 -14.57 13.26 -6.88
C LEU A 585 -15.90 13.00 -7.62
N ASP A 586 -16.43 14.01 -8.32
CA ASP A 586 -17.67 13.94 -9.12
C ASP A 586 -17.63 12.91 -10.25
N LYS A 587 -16.45 12.42 -10.60
CA LYS A 587 -16.25 11.42 -11.67
C LYS A 587 -16.02 10.00 -11.14
N LYS A 588 -16.14 9.76 -9.84
CA LYS A 588 -15.86 8.45 -9.22
C LYS A 588 -16.72 7.32 -9.81
N GLN A 589 -17.92 7.62 -10.29
CA GLN A 589 -18.79 6.64 -10.97
C GLN A 589 -18.14 6.02 -12.20
N ASN A 590 -17.26 6.73 -12.91
CA ASN A 590 -16.54 6.19 -14.06
C ASN A 590 -15.68 4.96 -13.69
N THR A 591 -15.10 4.93 -12.49
CA THR A 591 -14.36 3.76 -11.99
C THR A 591 -15.27 2.54 -11.89
N PHE A 592 -16.49 2.72 -11.40
CA PHE A 592 -17.46 1.64 -11.22
C PHE A 592 -18.04 1.19 -12.56
N ASP A 593 -18.33 2.13 -13.45
CA ASP A 593 -18.79 1.85 -14.82
C ASP A 593 -17.74 1.07 -15.62
N ASP A 594 -16.44 1.40 -15.47
CA ASP A 594 -15.32 0.66 -16.09
C ASP A 594 -15.28 -0.80 -15.62
N PHE A 595 -15.45 -1.04 -14.31
CA PHE A 595 -15.42 -2.39 -13.74
C PHE A 595 -16.65 -3.21 -14.14
N ILE A 596 -17.84 -2.61 -14.15
CA ILE A 596 -19.06 -3.24 -14.63
C ILE A 596 -18.89 -3.66 -16.09
N ALA A 597 -18.36 -2.76 -16.94
CA ALA A 597 -18.11 -3.04 -18.35
C ALA A 597 -17.05 -4.16 -18.54
N ALA A 598 -16.06 -4.27 -17.65
CA ALA A 598 -15.10 -5.38 -17.65
C ALA A 598 -15.79 -6.73 -17.38
N ALA A 599 -16.69 -6.79 -16.41
CA ALA A 599 -17.48 -7.98 -16.11
C ALA A 599 -18.38 -8.36 -17.29
N GLU A 600 -19.10 -7.39 -17.88
CA GLU A 600 -19.94 -7.59 -19.06
C GLU A 600 -19.12 -8.07 -20.27
N TYR A 601 -17.91 -7.51 -20.46
CA TYR A 601 -16.99 -7.96 -21.52
C TYR A 601 -16.58 -9.42 -21.34
N LEU A 602 -16.20 -9.84 -20.13
CA LEU A 602 -15.82 -11.24 -19.84
C LEU A 602 -16.96 -12.21 -20.14
N ILE A 603 -18.19 -11.86 -19.75
CA ILE A 603 -19.38 -12.67 -20.00
C ILE A 603 -19.71 -12.71 -21.50
N ALA A 604 -19.77 -11.56 -22.17
CA ALA A 604 -20.12 -11.45 -23.60
C ALA A 604 -19.11 -12.19 -24.50
N ASN A 605 -17.82 -12.23 -24.11
CA ASN A 605 -16.77 -12.91 -24.86
C ASN A 605 -16.53 -14.35 -24.40
N LYS A 606 -17.43 -14.93 -23.61
CA LYS A 606 -17.42 -16.32 -23.15
C LYS A 606 -16.15 -16.73 -22.38
N PHE A 607 -15.56 -15.80 -21.64
CA PHE A 607 -14.57 -16.13 -20.64
C PHE A 607 -15.23 -16.83 -19.45
N THR A 608 -16.41 -16.34 -19.05
CA THR A 608 -17.17 -16.82 -17.91
C THR A 608 -18.65 -16.48 -18.08
N ASP A 609 -19.49 -16.79 -17.09
CA ASP A 609 -20.85 -16.29 -16.93
C ASP A 609 -21.07 -15.72 -15.52
N LYS A 610 -22.27 -15.19 -15.26
CA LYS A 610 -22.63 -14.58 -13.97
C LYS A 610 -22.58 -15.56 -12.77
N ASP A 611 -22.71 -16.85 -13.02
CA ASP A 611 -22.71 -17.89 -11.99
C ASP A 611 -21.29 -18.43 -11.69
N HIS A 612 -20.32 -18.09 -12.56
CA HIS A 612 -18.91 -18.46 -12.42
C HIS A 612 -17.97 -17.24 -12.28
N LEU A 613 -18.52 -16.04 -12.11
CA LEU A 613 -17.74 -14.80 -11.92
C LEU A 613 -17.72 -14.39 -10.46
N ALA A 614 -16.53 -14.42 -9.85
CA ALA A 614 -16.24 -13.80 -8.56
C ALA A 614 -15.50 -12.47 -8.78
N ILE A 615 -15.67 -11.54 -7.83
CA ILE A 615 -14.96 -10.27 -7.81
C ILE A 615 -14.24 -10.06 -6.47
N GLN A 616 -13.11 -9.37 -6.52
CA GLN A 616 -12.29 -9.07 -5.33
C GLN A 616 -11.76 -7.64 -5.35
N GLY A 617 -11.72 -7.01 -4.18
CA GLY A 617 -11.07 -5.72 -4.00
C GLY A 617 -10.87 -5.36 -2.53
N ALA A 618 -9.81 -4.60 -2.26
CA ALA A 618 -9.44 -4.19 -0.92
C ALA A 618 -9.29 -2.67 -0.83
N SER A 619 -9.60 -2.10 0.35
CA SER A 619 -9.47 -0.65 0.60
C SER A 619 -10.38 0.16 -0.35
N ASN A 620 -9.83 1.04 -1.18
CA ASN A 620 -10.58 1.67 -2.29
C ASN A 620 -11.15 0.62 -3.27
N GLY A 621 -10.45 -0.52 -3.48
CA GLY A 621 -11.01 -1.67 -4.19
C GLY A 621 -12.20 -2.32 -3.44
N GLY A 622 -12.24 -2.22 -2.11
CA GLY A 622 -13.40 -2.62 -1.31
C GLY A 622 -14.60 -1.69 -1.51
N LEU A 623 -14.38 -0.38 -1.65
CA LEU A 623 -15.40 0.57 -2.09
C LEU A 623 -15.91 0.21 -3.49
N LEU A 624 -14.99 -0.11 -4.42
CA LEU A 624 -15.34 -0.58 -5.76
C LEU A 624 -16.27 -1.79 -5.69
N MET A 625 -15.93 -2.80 -4.88
CA MET A 625 -16.78 -3.97 -4.68
C MET A 625 -18.17 -3.58 -4.18
N GLY A 626 -18.24 -2.76 -3.12
CA GLY A 626 -19.50 -2.26 -2.56
C GLY A 626 -20.37 -1.56 -3.59
N ALA A 627 -19.80 -0.64 -4.36
CA ALA A 627 -20.53 0.13 -5.37
C ALA A 627 -21.03 -0.76 -6.52
N VAL A 628 -20.22 -1.71 -7.00
CA VAL A 628 -20.62 -2.51 -8.15
C VAL A 628 -21.64 -3.59 -7.80
N PHE A 629 -21.54 -4.25 -6.64
CA PHE A 629 -22.54 -5.26 -6.30
C PHE A 629 -23.89 -4.65 -5.84
N THR A 630 -23.90 -3.40 -5.37
CA THR A 630 -25.17 -2.70 -5.08
C THR A 630 -25.84 -2.17 -6.35
N GLN A 631 -25.06 -1.78 -7.36
CA GLN A 631 -25.57 -1.30 -8.65
C GLN A 631 -25.95 -2.43 -9.61
N ARG A 632 -25.16 -3.52 -9.66
CA ARG A 632 -25.32 -4.65 -10.58
C ARG A 632 -25.17 -6.01 -9.87
N PRO A 633 -26.04 -6.33 -8.91
CA PRO A 633 -26.01 -7.61 -8.18
C PRO A 633 -26.18 -8.83 -9.09
N ASP A 634 -26.75 -8.64 -10.27
CA ASP A 634 -27.06 -9.66 -11.28
C ASP A 634 -25.81 -10.22 -11.99
N LEU A 635 -24.67 -9.54 -11.95
CA LEU A 635 -23.47 -9.91 -12.70
C LEU A 635 -22.55 -10.89 -11.99
N PHE A 636 -22.67 -11.03 -10.68
CA PHE A 636 -21.66 -11.70 -9.86
C PHE A 636 -22.22 -12.86 -9.04
N ARG A 637 -21.45 -13.94 -8.91
CA ARG A 637 -21.78 -15.06 -8.01
C ARG A 637 -21.25 -14.81 -6.62
N ALA A 638 -20.01 -14.29 -6.51
CA ALA A 638 -19.31 -14.14 -5.23
C ALA A 638 -18.50 -12.84 -5.16
N VAL A 639 -18.35 -12.27 -3.97
CA VAL A 639 -17.61 -11.04 -3.70
C VAL A 639 -16.68 -11.23 -2.50
N LEU A 640 -15.39 -10.98 -2.68
CA LEU A 640 -14.43 -10.76 -1.61
C LEU A 640 -14.25 -9.25 -1.41
N CYS A 641 -14.79 -8.72 -0.33
CA CYS A 641 -14.79 -7.30 0.00
C CYS A 641 -13.90 -7.04 1.22
N GLN A 642 -12.67 -6.59 0.98
CA GLN A 642 -11.63 -6.57 1.99
C GLN A 642 -11.32 -5.16 2.46
N VAL A 643 -11.21 -4.97 3.79
CA VAL A 643 -10.92 -3.67 4.46
C VAL A 643 -11.60 -2.47 3.78
N PRO A 644 -12.94 -2.56 3.52
CA PRO A 644 -13.62 -1.69 2.58
C PRO A 644 -14.09 -0.37 3.18
N LEU A 645 -14.21 0.68 2.31
CA LEU A 645 -15.02 1.85 2.61
C LEU A 645 -16.43 1.63 2.05
N LEU A 646 -17.48 1.66 2.88
CA LEU A 646 -18.85 1.35 2.43
C LEU A 646 -19.87 2.41 2.82
N ASP A 647 -19.65 3.14 3.92
CA ASP A 647 -20.42 4.31 4.32
C ASP A 647 -19.64 5.58 3.95
N MET A 648 -19.91 6.11 2.76
CA MET A 648 -19.15 7.24 2.23
C MET A 648 -19.62 8.59 2.75
N LEU A 649 -20.73 8.66 3.47
CA LEU A 649 -21.17 9.91 4.12
C LEU A 649 -20.44 10.17 5.45
N ARG A 650 -19.92 9.12 6.06
CA ARG A 650 -19.28 9.21 7.37
C ARG A 650 -17.80 8.86 7.39
N TYR A 651 -17.24 8.40 6.26
CA TYR A 651 -15.88 7.87 6.19
C TYR A 651 -14.83 8.83 6.76
N GLN A 652 -14.93 10.14 6.47
CA GLN A 652 -13.94 11.15 6.87
C GLN A 652 -13.87 11.37 8.39
N ASN A 653 -14.81 10.83 9.17
CA ASN A 653 -14.85 10.97 10.62
C ASN A 653 -13.96 9.95 11.36
N PHE A 654 -13.33 9.01 10.65
CA PHE A 654 -12.62 7.90 11.24
C PHE A 654 -11.15 7.84 10.82
N GLN A 655 -10.28 7.44 11.75
CA GLN A 655 -8.85 7.18 11.54
C GLN A 655 -8.13 8.33 10.80
N ILE A 656 -7.51 8.03 9.65
CA ILE A 656 -6.80 9.01 8.81
C ILE A 656 -7.63 9.49 7.61
N ALA A 657 -8.92 9.18 7.56
CA ALA A 657 -9.69 9.30 6.33
C ALA A 657 -9.99 10.76 5.88
N LYS A 658 -9.78 11.76 6.74
CA LYS A 658 -9.79 13.17 6.30
C LYS A 658 -8.76 13.45 5.20
N LEU A 659 -7.64 12.74 5.20
CA LEU A 659 -6.62 12.86 4.15
C LEU A 659 -7.14 12.43 2.77
N TRP A 660 -8.27 11.72 2.68
CA TRP A 660 -8.85 11.24 1.43
C TRP A 660 -9.94 12.15 0.85
N ILE A 661 -10.26 13.26 1.52
CA ILE A 661 -11.20 14.25 1.01
C ILE A 661 -10.80 14.76 -0.40
N PRO A 662 -9.52 15.01 -0.71
CA PRO A 662 -9.11 15.39 -2.06
C PRO A 662 -9.41 14.32 -3.14
N GLU A 663 -9.59 13.06 -2.78
CA GLU A 663 -9.92 11.96 -3.69
C GLU A 663 -11.42 11.71 -3.82
N TYR A 664 -12.16 11.77 -2.70
CA TYR A 664 -13.58 11.40 -2.68
C TYR A 664 -14.54 12.59 -2.51
N GLY A 665 -14.11 13.65 -1.85
CA GLY A 665 -14.98 14.74 -1.39
C GLY A 665 -15.42 14.57 0.06
N SER A 666 -16.11 15.57 0.62
CA SER A 666 -16.64 15.60 1.98
C SER A 666 -18.16 15.71 1.99
N SER A 667 -18.83 14.95 2.86
CA SER A 667 -20.27 15.06 3.09
C SER A 667 -20.65 16.39 3.81
N GLU A 668 -19.67 17.13 4.32
CA GLU A 668 -19.86 18.45 4.93
C GLU A 668 -20.06 19.55 3.86
N ASP A 669 -19.63 19.33 2.62
CA ASP A 669 -19.86 20.22 1.49
C ASP A 669 -21.15 19.80 0.76
N PRO A 670 -22.13 20.70 0.55
CA PRO A 670 -23.42 20.35 -0.04
C PRO A 670 -23.30 19.71 -1.44
N LYS A 671 -22.36 20.17 -2.26
CA LYS A 671 -22.17 19.64 -3.62
C LYS A 671 -21.46 18.28 -3.59
N GLN A 672 -20.48 18.10 -2.72
CA GLN A 672 -19.73 16.86 -2.62
C GLN A 672 -20.55 15.77 -1.90
N PHE A 673 -21.46 16.15 -1.01
CA PHE A 673 -22.46 15.23 -0.45
C PHE A 673 -23.23 14.51 -1.55
N GLU A 674 -23.72 15.24 -2.56
CA GLU A 674 -24.46 14.65 -3.69
C GLU A 674 -23.62 13.60 -4.44
N TRP A 675 -22.30 13.86 -4.62
CA TRP A 675 -21.41 12.91 -5.26
C TRP A 675 -21.27 11.63 -4.43
N LEU A 676 -21.01 11.78 -3.14
CA LEU A 676 -20.81 10.66 -2.22
C LEU A 676 -22.10 9.85 -2.05
N TYR A 677 -23.23 10.53 -1.87
CA TYR A 677 -24.51 9.88 -1.68
C TYR A 677 -24.92 9.07 -2.92
N ALA A 678 -24.63 9.56 -4.13
CA ALA A 678 -24.98 8.91 -5.39
C ALA A 678 -24.40 7.50 -5.53
N TYR A 679 -23.26 7.19 -4.90
CA TYR A 679 -22.63 5.88 -5.01
C TYR A 679 -22.35 5.18 -3.67
N SER A 680 -22.62 5.80 -2.53
CA SER A 680 -22.30 5.23 -1.21
C SER A 680 -22.94 3.84 -1.03
N PRO A 681 -22.17 2.74 -0.97
CA PRO A 681 -22.73 1.40 -0.98
C PRO A 681 -23.74 1.13 0.14
N TYR A 682 -23.45 1.59 1.35
CA TYR A 682 -24.30 1.42 2.52
C TYR A 682 -25.70 2.00 2.31
N HIS A 683 -25.80 3.14 1.62
CA HIS A 683 -27.06 3.85 1.36
C HIS A 683 -27.81 3.36 0.11
N HIS A 684 -27.25 2.38 -0.63
CA HIS A 684 -27.85 1.83 -1.85
C HIS A 684 -28.21 0.34 -1.74
N VAL A 685 -28.16 -0.23 -0.55
CA VAL A 685 -28.72 -1.57 -0.30
C VAL A 685 -30.24 -1.50 -0.43
N LYS A 686 -30.80 -2.38 -1.26
CA LYS A 686 -32.24 -2.45 -1.51
C LYS A 686 -32.83 -3.67 -0.86
N GLU A 687 -33.89 -3.46 -0.08
CA GLU A 687 -34.65 -4.55 0.55
C GLU A 687 -35.24 -5.49 -0.51
N GLY A 688 -35.28 -6.78 -0.22
CA GLY A 688 -35.81 -7.81 -1.10
C GLY A 688 -34.99 -8.14 -2.33
N THR A 689 -33.78 -7.56 -2.48
CA THR A 689 -32.90 -7.87 -3.60
C THR A 689 -32.05 -9.12 -3.31
N VAL A 690 -31.90 -9.99 -4.32
CA VAL A 690 -30.94 -11.10 -4.25
C VAL A 690 -29.55 -10.57 -4.65
N TYR A 691 -28.63 -10.56 -3.69
CA TYR A 691 -27.24 -10.14 -3.91
C TYR A 691 -26.33 -11.37 -4.15
N PRO A 692 -25.11 -11.18 -4.66
CA PRO A 692 -24.09 -12.24 -4.69
C PRO A 692 -23.79 -12.73 -3.26
N ALA A 693 -23.16 -13.89 -3.13
CA ALA A 693 -22.55 -14.28 -1.87
C ALA A 693 -21.40 -13.30 -1.54
N ILE A 694 -21.29 -12.84 -0.29
CA ILE A 694 -20.29 -11.84 0.09
C ILE A 694 -19.52 -12.28 1.32
N LEU A 695 -18.20 -12.18 1.27
CA LEU A 695 -17.31 -12.27 2.42
C LEU A 695 -16.67 -10.90 2.67
N PHE A 696 -17.16 -10.18 3.69
CA PHE A 696 -16.51 -8.99 4.21
C PHE A 696 -15.35 -9.40 5.11
N MET A 697 -14.16 -8.85 4.86
CA MET A 697 -12.96 -9.08 5.65
C MET A 697 -12.41 -7.75 6.16
N THR A 698 -12.09 -7.67 7.46
CA THR A 698 -11.49 -6.49 8.07
C THR A 698 -10.64 -6.89 9.28
N ALA A 699 -10.03 -5.93 9.99
CA ALA A 699 -9.15 -6.19 11.12
C ALA A 699 -9.31 -5.16 12.24
N ASP A 700 -9.11 -5.58 13.50
CA ASP A 700 -9.41 -4.78 14.70
C ASP A 700 -8.46 -3.60 14.92
N THR A 701 -7.23 -3.69 14.42
CA THR A 701 -6.22 -2.64 14.56
C THR A 701 -5.96 -1.89 13.25
N ASP A 702 -6.93 -1.91 12.33
CA ASP A 702 -6.84 -1.12 11.09
C ASP A 702 -6.90 0.38 11.39
N THR A 703 -5.77 1.06 11.23
CA THR A 703 -5.61 2.50 11.45
C THR A 703 -5.82 3.34 10.20
N ARG A 704 -6.13 2.71 9.06
CA ARG A 704 -6.46 3.39 7.80
C ARG A 704 -7.96 3.42 7.58
N VAL A 705 -8.59 2.26 7.43
CA VAL A 705 -10.04 2.13 7.20
C VAL A 705 -10.69 1.48 8.42
N ASP A 706 -11.56 2.23 9.07
CA ASP A 706 -12.21 1.74 10.29
C ASP A 706 -13.09 0.49 10.00
N PRO A 707 -12.99 -0.56 10.81
CA PRO A 707 -13.79 -1.77 10.68
C PRO A 707 -15.31 -1.56 10.72
N MET A 708 -15.76 -0.39 11.16
CA MET A 708 -17.19 -0.05 11.21
C MET A 708 -17.88 -0.19 9.85
N HIS A 709 -17.17 0.09 8.75
CA HIS A 709 -17.71 -0.06 7.40
C HIS A 709 -18.19 -1.47 7.12
N ALA A 710 -17.34 -2.46 7.39
CA ALA A 710 -17.66 -3.86 7.19
C ALA A 710 -18.78 -4.33 8.17
N ARG A 711 -18.73 -3.92 9.45
CA ARG A 711 -19.73 -4.28 10.45
C ARG A 711 -21.11 -3.74 10.09
N LYS A 712 -21.22 -2.45 9.79
CA LYS A 712 -22.49 -1.80 9.41
C LYS A 712 -23.09 -2.41 8.15
N MET A 713 -22.26 -2.60 7.11
CA MET A 713 -22.72 -3.16 5.85
C MET A 713 -23.19 -4.60 5.99
N THR A 714 -22.47 -5.43 6.76
CA THR A 714 -22.91 -6.81 7.03
C THR A 714 -24.27 -6.83 7.70
N ALA A 715 -24.46 -6.03 8.76
CA ALA A 715 -25.72 -5.94 9.49
C ALA A 715 -26.90 -5.54 8.58
N LEU A 716 -26.68 -4.49 7.76
CA LEU A 716 -27.69 -3.98 6.84
C LEU A 716 -28.06 -5.01 5.76
N MET A 717 -27.05 -5.62 5.13
CA MET A 717 -27.29 -6.59 4.06
C MET A 717 -27.93 -7.88 4.56
N GLN A 718 -27.55 -8.37 5.76
CA GLN A 718 -28.20 -9.53 6.39
C GLN A 718 -29.68 -9.28 6.76
N ALA A 719 -30.05 -8.01 6.98
CA ALA A 719 -31.44 -7.62 7.24
C ALA A 719 -32.25 -7.44 5.95
N ALA A 720 -31.65 -6.87 4.91
CA ALA A 720 -32.35 -6.41 3.70
C ALA A 720 -32.35 -7.41 2.54
N ALA A 721 -31.31 -8.24 2.40
CA ALA A 721 -31.17 -9.14 1.26
C ALA A 721 -32.17 -10.30 1.27
N ALA A 722 -32.69 -10.65 0.08
CA ALA A 722 -33.52 -11.84 -0.12
C ALA A 722 -32.71 -13.11 -0.45
N ASN A 723 -31.46 -13.17 0.01
CA ASN A 723 -30.53 -14.27 -0.26
C ASN A 723 -30.99 -15.58 0.40
N GLY A 724 -30.87 -16.69 -0.33
CA GLY A 724 -30.94 -18.03 0.25
C GLY A 724 -29.61 -18.44 0.93
N ALA A 725 -29.59 -19.63 1.55
CA ALA A 725 -28.40 -20.18 2.20
C ALA A 725 -27.21 -20.44 1.23
N ASP A 726 -27.49 -20.53 -0.08
CA ASP A 726 -26.50 -20.71 -1.13
C ASP A 726 -25.70 -19.44 -1.48
N ARG A 727 -26.17 -18.27 -0.99
CA ARG A 727 -25.51 -16.96 -1.18
C ARG A 727 -25.32 -16.25 0.17
N PRO A 728 -24.47 -16.77 1.06
CA PRO A 728 -24.30 -16.20 2.39
C PRO A 728 -23.65 -14.81 2.36
N ILE A 729 -24.00 -13.99 3.34
CA ILE A 729 -23.37 -12.69 3.63
C ILE A 729 -22.63 -12.82 4.95
N LEU A 730 -21.31 -12.80 4.91
CA LEU A 730 -20.42 -13.16 5.98
C LEU A 730 -19.51 -12.00 6.38
N LEU A 731 -19.19 -11.91 7.68
CA LEU A 731 -18.16 -11.02 8.21
C LEU A 731 -17.04 -11.86 8.83
N ARG A 732 -15.80 -11.56 8.45
CA ARG A 732 -14.59 -12.04 9.09
C ARG A 732 -13.76 -10.86 9.57
N LEU A 733 -13.67 -10.67 10.86
CA LEU A 733 -12.81 -9.66 11.47
C LEU A 733 -11.62 -10.37 12.12
N ASP A 734 -10.40 -10.02 11.66
CA ASP A 734 -9.15 -10.55 12.21
C ASP A 734 -8.71 -9.71 13.42
N THR A 735 -8.25 -10.37 14.48
CA THR A 735 -7.73 -9.71 15.69
C THR A 735 -6.21 -9.55 15.59
N LYS A 736 -5.64 -8.51 16.21
CA LYS A 736 -4.20 -8.20 16.14
C LYS A 736 -3.69 -8.15 14.70
N ALA A 737 -4.43 -7.47 13.83
CA ALA A 737 -4.09 -7.26 12.44
C ALA A 737 -4.56 -5.87 11.99
N GLY A 738 -3.77 -5.21 11.15
CA GLY A 738 -4.09 -3.89 10.58
C GLY A 738 -4.66 -3.98 9.17
N HIS A 739 -4.42 -2.94 8.39
CA HIS A 739 -4.92 -2.80 7.00
C HIS A 739 -4.30 -3.79 5.99
N GLY A 740 -3.35 -4.59 6.42
CA GLY A 740 -2.63 -5.58 5.61
C GLY A 740 -1.12 -5.47 5.76
N ALA A 741 -0.56 -4.27 5.89
CA ALA A 741 0.87 -4.08 6.12
C ALA A 741 1.32 -4.76 7.43
N GLY A 742 2.48 -5.42 7.42
CA GLY A 742 3.03 -6.07 8.61
C GLY A 742 2.27 -7.29 9.12
N LYS A 743 1.26 -7.80 8.41
CA LYS A 743 0.48 -8.96 8.81
C LYS A 743 1.35 -10.22 8.85
N PRO A 744 1.36 -10.99 9.95
CA PRO A 744 2.13 -12.24 10.03
C PRO A 744 1.75 -13.22 8.94
N ARG A 745 2.73 -13.95 8.37
CA ARG A 745 2.50 -14.92 7.29
C ARG A 745 1.41 -15.96 7.62
N GLY A 746 1.36 -16.44 8.86
CA GLY A 746 0.33 -17.37 9.30
C GLY A 746 -1.08 -16.80 9.13
N LYS A 747 -1.28 -15.52 9.43
CA LYS A 747 -2.56 -14.82 9.25
C LYS A 747 -2.87 -14.56 7.77
N VAL A 748 -1.87 -14.22 6.95
CA VAL A 748 -2.02 -14.10 5.49
C VAL A 748 -2.46 -15.43 4.88
N LEU A 749 -1.87 -16.55 5.33
CA LEU A 749 -2.31 -17.88 4.90
C LEU A 749 -3.78 -18.16 5.26
N GLU A 750 -4.21 -17.80 6.47
CA GLU A 750 -5.61 -17.96 6.86
C GLU A 750 -6.55 -17.08 6.01
N ASP A 751 -6.15 -15.84 5.72
CA ASP A 751 -6.91 -14.96 4.82
C ASP A 751 -7.10 -15.58 3.44
N TYR A 752 -6.02 -16.13 2.87
CA TYR A 752 -6.09 -16.77 1.57
C TYR A 752 -6.90 -18.08 1.60
N VAL A 753 -6.75 -18.88 2.66
CA VAL A 753 -7.53 -20.10 2.82
C VAL A 753 -9.02 -19.79 2.95
N ASP A 754 -9.37 -18.75 3.70
CA ASP A 754 -10.77 -18.32 3.86
C ASP A 754 -11.33 -17.78 2.53
N SER A 755 -10.58 -16.90 1.89
CA SER A 755 -10.96 -16.30 0.59
C SER A 755 -11.16 -17.37 -0.48
N TRP A 756 -10.18 -18.25 -0.67
CA TRP A 756 -10.26 -19.28 -1.71
C TRP A 756 -11.23 -20.41 -1.39
N SER A 757 -11.42 -20.76 -0.11
CA SER A 757 -12.49 -21.68 0.29
C SER A 757 -13.86 -21.11 -0.06
N PHE A 758 -14.08 -19.82 0.23
CA PHE A 758 -15.31 -19.13 -0.11
C PHE A 758 -15.54 -19.04 -1.61
N VAL A 759 -14.54 -18.59 -2.38
CA VAL A 759 -14.63 -18.45 -3.85
C VAL A 759 -14.89 -19.81 -4.51
N PHE A 760 -14.11 -20.84 -4.15
CA PHE A 760 -14.26 -22.16 -4.75
C PHE A 760 -15.60 -22.81 -4.40
N TRP A 761 -16.06 -22.63 -3.15
CA TRP A 761 -17.41 -23.07 -2.75
C TRP A 761 -18.47 -22.41 -3.63
N GLN A 762 -18.42 -21.09 -3.78
CA GLN A 762 -19.43 -20.34 -4.50
C GLN A 762 -19.39 -20.55 -6.03
N LEU A 763 -18.21 -20.75 -6.61
CA LEU A 763 -18.04 -21.02 -8.05
C LEU A 763 -18.14 -22.53 -8.39
N GLY A 764 -18.35 -23.42 -7.42
CA GLY A 764 -18.44 -24.85 -7.62
C GLY A 764 -17.12 -25.52 -8.08
N VAL A 765 -15.98 -24.91 -7.79
CA VAL A 765 -14.64 -25.46 -8.08
C VAL A 765 -14.33 -26.57 -7.10
N LYS A 766 -13.90 -27.75 -7.63
CA LYS A 766 -13.65 -28.97 -6.83
C LYS A 766 -12.17 -29.27 -6.68
#